data_45041d6727a98a9598d8b1a4ed125240
#
_entry.id   45041d6727a98a9598d8b1a4ed125240
#
_cell.length_a   1.000
_cell.length_b   1.000
_cell.length_c   1.000
_cell.angle_alpha   90.00
_cell.angle_beta   90.00
_cell.angle_gamma   90.00
#
_symmetry.space_group_name_H-M   'P 1'
#
loop_
_entity.id
_entity.type
_entity.pdbx_description
1 polymer ?
#
loop_
_entity_poly.entity_id
_entity_poly.type
_entity_poly.pdbx_seq_one_letter_code
_entity_poly.pdbx_strand_id
1 'polypeptide(L)'
;MQFGFFDDINKEYVITTPETPLPWINYLGCENFFSLKSNTSGGYCFYKDAKLLRLTRYRYNNSPLDNNGHYIYIKDEDTIWNPGWQPSQTPVEDYTCRHGLGYTVISSSKNDIKATQTALVPIGDNCELDKLTIKNTGNAVKHLSVYSYIEFCLWNAVDDCNNFQRNFSTGEVEVQPEINIGTAAMSAIYHKTEYRERRNHYAVHAVNTAANGFDTSRESFIGTYGSPAMPKAVKEGTSYNSIASGWSPVGSFRIDINLEPGEEKEYVFIIGYAENPDDKKWESFGIINKEPAYALLEKYNTPAKFDTALAALKDYWTHLLSSYIVDTEDKKLCRMVNIWNQYQCMVTFNMSRSASYYESGTGRGMGFRDSCQDLLGFVHLIPDSARQRILDIAATQFEDGSAYHQYQPLTKKGNSDIGSGFNDDPLWLIAGTAAYLKETGDFSILDENVAFDCDTSKSQPLMEHLRRSFNYTTTHLGPHKLPLIGRADWNDCLNLNCFSSAPGESFQTTGPSEGPVAESVFIAGMYVKYGNEYADICHISGLTEEENAVRSHVDDMYKAVLDAGWDGEWFLRAYDAESRKVGSHECEDGQIYIEPQGFCVMAGIGVKEGLAQKAMDSVEKILDTKYGIMILQPAYRSYHLELGEVSSYPPGYKENAGIFCHNNPWVSIAETVIDDKNRAFETYKKICPAYLEEISEIHRTEPYVYSQMIAGKDAASFGEAKNSWLTGTAAWTFTSISQYILGVRASFGGLTIDPCLPDSIKELTITRKFRGATYNITISNTKHERVSSLIVNGNKIAGNTVPFNADTKEFNVIVNI
;
A
#
# COMPACT_ATOMS: atom_id res chain seq x y z
N MET A 1 17.94 -20.00 -0.14
CA MET A 1 18.09 -19.93 -1.62
C MET A 1 17.77 -18.50 -2.05
N GLN A 2 18.57 -17.92 -2.92
CA GLN A 2 18.31 -16.58 -3.45
C GLN A 2 17.54 -16.71 -4.78
N PHE A 3 16.40 -16.04 -4.90
CA PHE A 3 15.53 -16.14 -6.08
C PHE A 3 15.73 -14.97 -7.06
N GLY A 4 16.60 -14.02 -6.70
CA GLY A 4 16.86 -12.81 -7.46
C GLY A 4 17.93 -11.95 -6.81
N PHE A 5 18.01 -10.69 -7.24
CA PHE A 5 18.93 -9.68 -6.72
C PHE A 5 18.46 -8.27 -7.05
N PHE A 6 18.95 -7.29 -6.28
CA PHE A 6 18.70 -5.88 -6.56
C PHE A 6 19.63 -5.33 -7.65
N ASP A 7 19.05 -4.64 -8.63
CA ASP A 7 19.75 -3.80 -9.61
C ASP A 7 19.52 -2.32 -9.23
N ASP A 8 20.42 -1.80 -8.39
CA ASP A 8 20.31 -0.44 -7.86
C ASP A 8 20.47 0.64 -8.95
N ILE A 9 21.17 0.33 -10.05
CA ILE A 9 21.37 1.27 -11.17
C ILE A 9 20.06 1.51 -11.89
N ASN A 10 19.34 0.44 -12.21
CA ASN A 10 18.07 0.51 -12.91
C ASN A 10 16.87 0.69 -11.95
N LYS A 11 17.09 0.64 -10.64
CA LYS A 11 16.05 0.64 -9.59
C LYS A 11 15.05 -0.50 -9.81
N GLU A 12 15.57 -1.71 -10.00
CA GLU A 12 14.80 -2.92 -10.27
C GLU A 12 15.15 -4.02 -9.27
N TYR A 13 14.20 -4.92 -9.03
CA TYR A 13 14.48 -6.22 -8.47
C TYR A 13 14.41 -7.28 -9.57
N VAL A 14 15.47 -8.03 -9.77
CA VAL A 14 15.61 -9.02 -10.84
C VAL A 14 15.36 -10.41 -10.27
N ILE A 15 14.28 -11.05 -10.68
CA ILE A 15 13.89 -12.40 -10.31
C ILE A 15 14.43 -13.35 -11.38
N THR A 16 15.11 -14.44 -10.99
CA THR A 16 15.81 -15.35 -11.91
C THR A 16 15.16 -16.72 -12.07
N THR A 17 13.99 -16.92 -11.45
CA THR A 17 13.19 -18.14 -11.58
C THR A 17 11.72 -17.82 -11.52
N PRO A 18 10.85 -18.47 -12.32
CA PRO A 18 9.41 -18.28 -12.20
C PRO A 18 8.84 -18.89 -10.90
N GLU A 19 9.52 -19.87 -10.31
CA GLU A 19 9.09 -20.61 -9.13
C GLU A 19 9.59 -19.95 -7.83
N THR A 20 9.11 -18.73 -7.57
CA THR A 20 9.31 -18.04 -6.28
C THR A 20 8.46 -18.67 -5.16
N PRO A 21 8.81 -18.50 -3.87
CA PRO A 21 8.07 -19.11 -2.76
C PRO A 21 6.57 -18.75 -2.70
N LEU A 22 6.22 -17.57 -3.17
CA LEU A 22 4.90 -17.02 -3.44
C LEU A 22 4.99 -16.25 -4.76
N PRO A 23 3.89 -15.96 -5.46
CA PRO A 23 3.95 -14.99 -6.55
C PRO A 23 4.48 -13.65 -6.05
N TRP A 24 5.58 -13.16 -6.62
CA TRP A 24 6.14 -11.86 -6.29
C TRP A 24 5.62 -10.82 -7.26
N ILE A 25 4.97 -9.80 -6.74
CA ILE A 25 4.17 -8.86 -7.53
C ILE A 25 4.78 -7.47 -7.60
N ASN A 26 4.26 -6.69 -8.54
CA ASN A 26 4.46 -5.26 -8.65
C ASN A 26 3.11 -4.56 -8.89
N TYR A 27 2.94 -3.37 -8.32
CA TYR A 27 1.82 -2.49 -8.61
C TYR A 27 2.21 -1.49 -9.70
N LEU A 28 1.38 -1.35 -10.72
CA LEU A 28 1.57 -0.43 -11.82
C LEU A 28 0.50 0.67 -11.74
N GLY A 29 0.91 1.91 -12.03
CA GLY A 29 0.02 3.07 -11.98
C GLY A 29 0.19 3.91 -10.72
N CYS A 30 -0.15 5.18 -10.82
CA CYS A 30 0.01 6.16 -9.75
C CYS A 30 -1.10 7.21 -9.66
N GLU A 31 -2.13 7.15 -10.52
CA GLU A 31 -3.23 8.12 -10.56
C GLU A 31 -4.60 7.46 -10.45
N ASN A 32 -5.23 7.12 -11.57
CA ASN A 32 -6.59 6.59 -11.60
C ASN A 32 -6.69 5.16 -12.10
N PHE A 33 -5.77 4.73 -12.97
CA PHE A 33 -5.74 3.37 -13.50
C PHE A 33 -4.59 2.60 -12.88
N PHE A 34 -4.89 1.40 -12.42
CA PHE A 34 -3.92 0.55 -11.73
C PHE A 34 -3.97 -0.87 -12.25
N SER A 35 -2.81 -1.50 -12.26
CA SER A 35 -2.64 -2.92 -12.56
C SER A 35 -1.70 -3.57 -11.56
N LEU A 36 -1.91 -4.85 -11.29
CA LEU A 36 -1.01 -5.70 -10.53
C LEU A 36 -0.41 -6.73 -11.46
N LYS A 37 0.90 -6.94 -11.40
CA LYS A 37 1.61 -7.90 -12.25
C LYS A 37 2.53 -8.76 -11.41
N SER A 38 2.32 -10.08 -11.43
CA SER A 38 3.24 -11.02 -10.79
C SER A 38 4.45 -11.34 -11.68
N ASN A 39 5.44 -11.98 -11.08
CA ASN A 39 6.60 -12.50 -11.84
C ASN A 39 6.20 -13.51 -12.92
N THR A 40 5.02 -14.08 -12.89
CA THR A 40 4.50 -15.02 -13.90
C THR A 40 3.34 -14.46 -14.75
N SER A 41 3.19 -13.15 -14.83
CA SER A 41 2.14 -12.42 -15.56
C SER A 41 0.73 -12.57 -14.99
N GLY A 42 0.57 -13.07 -13.76
CA GLY A 42 -0.69 -13.04 -13.03
C GLY A 42 -1.06 -11.62 -12.60
N GLY A 43 -2.33 -11.37 -12.31
CA GLY A 43 -2.80 -10.08 -11.82
C GLY A 43 -4.11 -9.60 -12.45
N TYR A 44 -4.43 -8.34 -12.21
CA TYR A 44 -5.66 -7.70 -12.70
C TYR A 44 -5.50 -6.18 -12.78
N CYS A 45 -6.37 -5.53 -13.54
CA CYS A 45 -6.41 -4.08 -13.62
C CYS A 45 -7.80 -3.52 -13.30
N PHE A 46 -7.82 -2.25 -12.87
CA PHE A 46 -9.04 -1.55 -12.49
C PHE A 46 -8.88 -0.02 -12.64
N TYR A 47 -10.02 0.67 -12.73
CA TYR A 47 -10.10 2.12 -12.76
C TYR A 47 -10.65 2.63 -11.41
N LYS A 48 -9.90 3.41 -10.67
CA LYS A 48 -10.21 4.03 -9.37
C LYS A 48 -10.58 3.07 -8.23
N ASP A 49 -11.35 2.03 -8.49
CA ASP A 49 -11.90 1.15 -7.45
C ASP A 49 -11.83 -0.33 -7.88
N ALA A 50 -11.06 -1.12 -7.14
CA ALA A 50 -10.83 -2.53 -7.43
C ALA A 50 -12.07 -3.42 -7.21
N LYS A 51 -13.09 -2.93 -6.48
CA LYS A 51 -14.34 -3.65 -6.22
C LYS A 51 -15.39 -3.39 -7.28
N LEU A 52 -15.58 -2.10 -7.66
CA LEU A 52 -16.72 -1.65 -8.47
C LEU A 52 -16.37 -1.27 -9.91
N LEU A 53 -15.07 -1.03 -10.21
CA LEU A 53 -14.59 -0.70 -11.56
C LEU A 53 -13.40 -1.59 -11.98
N ARG A 54 -13.45 -2.88 -11.63
CA ARG A 54 -12.47 -3.87 -12.04
C ARG A 54 -12.68 -4.28 -13.49
N LEU A 55 -11.66 -4.15 -14.33
CA LEU A 55 -11.72 -4.53 -15.74
C LEU A 55 -11.49 -6.01 -15.93
N THR A 56 -10.38 -6.54 -15.40
CA THR A 56 -9.99 -7.93 -15.63
C THR A 56 -10.21 -8.80 -14.41
N ARG A 57 -10.48 -10.08 -14.66
CA ARG A 57 -10.79 -11.07 -13.62
C ARG A 57 -9.53 -11.52 -12.89
N TYR A 58 -9.65 -11.62 -11.57
CA TYR A 58 -8.68 -12.27 -10.69
C TYR A 58 -9.38 -12.98 -9.54
N ARG A 59 -8.94 -14.19 -9.22
CA ARG A 59 -9.47 -14.99 -8.11
C ARG A 59 -8.34 -15.40 -7.19
N TYR A 60 -8.45 -15.03 -5.91
CA TYR A 60 -7.39 -15.15 -4.90
C TYR A 60 -7.05 -16.60 -4.53
N ASN A 61 -7.99 -17.53 -4.67
CA ASN A 61 -7.86 -18.92 -4.26
C ASN A 61 -7.85 -19.91 -5.42
N ASN A 62 -7.34 -19.48 -6.57
CA ASN A 62 -7.20 -20.35 -7.73
C ASN A 62 -6.19 -21.49 -7.47
N SER A 63 -6.32 -22.56 -8.23
CA SER A 63 -5.39 -23.67 -8.29
C SER A 63 -5.01 -23.95 -9.76
N PRO A 64 -3.73 -23.87 -10.13
CA PRO A 64 -2.61 -23.38 -9.30
C PRO A 64 -2.76 -21.91 -8.91
N LEU A 65 -2.06 -21.52 -7.84
CA LEU A 65 -2.00 -20.13 -7.42
C LEU A 65 -1.47 -19.24 -8.58
N ASP A 66 -1.93 -17.99 -8.64
CA ASP A 66 -1.55 -17.03 -9.69
C ASP A 66 -2.02 -17.41 -11.11
N ASN A 67 -3.12 -18.11 -11.21
CA ASN A 67 -3.68 -18.55 -12.50
C ASN A 67 -4.85 -17.67 -12.96
N ASN A 68 -4.66 -16.36 -12.96
CA ASN A 68 -5.43 -15.35 -13.70
C ASN A 68 -4.48 -14.20 -14.01
N GLY A 69 -4.49 -13.71 -15.23
CA GLY A 69 -3.58 -12.64 -15.62
C GLY A 69 -3.74 -12.22 -17.07
N HIS A 70 -2.76 -11.46 -17.53
CA HIS A 70 -2.67 -10.98 -18.92
C HIS A 70 -1.58 -11.79 -19.62
N TYR A 71 -2.01 -12.81 -20.36
CA TYR A 71 -1.12 -13.83 -20.90
C TYR A 71 -0.85 -13.65 -22.39
N ILE A 72 0.38 -13.96 -22.78
CA ILE A 72 0.79 -14.17 -24.17
C ILE A 72 1.17 -15.65 -24.32
N TYR A 73 0.49 -16.35 -25.21
CA TYR A 73 0.87 -17.70 -25.62
C TYR A 73 1.65 -17.62 -26.91
N ILE A 74 2.74 -18.38 -26.99
CA ILE A 74 3.53 -18.58 -28.22
C ILE A 74 3.42 -20.05 -28.60
N LYS A 75 2.89 -20.28 -29.79
CA LYS A 75 2.83 -21.62 -30.39
C LYS A 75 3.91 -21.71 -31.48
N ASP A 76 4.87 -22.61 -31.28
CA ASP A 76 5.92 -23.00 -32.23
C ASP A 76 5.72 -24.48 -32.53
N GLU A 77 5.15 -24.79 -33.70
CA GLU A 77 4.70 -26.13 -34.06
C GLU A 77 3.78 -26.75 -33.01
N ASP A 78 4.22 -27.82 -32.32
CA ASP A 78 3.47 -28.49 -31.25
C ASP A 78 3.77 -27.93 -29.86
N THR A 79 4.76 -27.05 -29.74
CA THR A 79 5.18 -26.45 -28.47
C THR A 79 4.35 -25.20 -28.17
N ILE A 80 3.70 -25.19 -27.01
CA ILE A 80 2.97 -24.02 -26.49
C ILE A 80 3.64 -23.56 -25.19
N TRP A 81 3.98 -22.29 -25.10
CA TRP A 81 4.64 -21.71 -23.95
C TRP A 81 4.27 -20.24 -23.73
N ASN A 82 4.63 -19.71 -22.57
CA ASN A 82 4.38 -18.31 -22.18
C ASN A 82 5.69 -17.68 -21.70
N PRO A 83 5.98 -16.41 -22.03
CA PRO A 83 7.18 -15.73 -21.53
C PRO A 83 7.28 -15.71 -20.00
N GLY A 84 6.15 -15.58 -19.31
CA GLY A 84 6.04 -15.63 -17.85
C GLY A 84 5.97 -17.04 -17.24
N TRP A 85 6.09 -18.10 -18.02
CA TRP A 85 5.95 -19.50 -17.61
C TRP A 85 4.50 -19.92 -17.33
N GLN A 86 3.76 -19.16 -16.50
CA GLN A 86 2.29 -19.36 -16.35
C GLN A 86 1.54 -18.85 -17.59
N PRO A 87 0.36 -19.42 -17.90
CA PRO A 87 -0.30 -20.55 -17.22
C PRO A 87 0.07 -21.93 -17.78
N SER A 88 0.81 -22.01 -18.90
CA SER A 88 1.16 -23.31 -19.51
C SER A 88 2.15 -24.14 -18.68
N GLN A 89 2.96 -23.50 -17.88
CA GLN A 89 4.06 -24.11 -17.09
C GLN A 89 5.04 -24.91 -17.96
N THR A 90 5.11 -24.63 -19.26
CA THR A 90 6.10 -25.19 -20.15
C THR A 90 7.48 -24.69 -19.74
N PRO A 91 8.47 -25.58 -19.52
CA PRO A 91 9.83 -25.16 -19.15
C PRO A 91 10.43 -24.18 -20.16
N VAL A 92 10.94 -23.07 -19.67
CA VAL A 92 11.61 -22.02 -20.44
C VAL A 92 13.08 -21.89 -20.03
N GLU A 93 13.87 -21.23 -20.87
CA GLU A 93 15.29 -20.95 -20.66
C GLU A 93 15.48 -19.45 -20.43
N ASP A 94 16.59 -19.06 -19.81
CA ASP A 94 17.01 -17.66 -19.58
C ASP A 94 15.91 -16.77 -18.98
N TYR A 95 15.08 -17.37 -18.08
CA TYR A 95 14.00 -16.64 -17.46
C TYR A 95 14.51 -15.52 -16.56
N THR A 96 13.95 -14.33 -16.74
CA THR A 96 14.09 -13.19 -15.84
C THR A 96 12.79 -12.42 -15.74
N CYS A 97 12.45 -11.98 -14.52
CA CYS A 97 11.45 -10.95 -14.31
C CYS A 97 12.10 -9.75 -13.59
N ARG A 98 11.92 -8.56 -14.13
CA ARG A 98 12.42 -7.30 -13.57
C ARG A 98 11.25 -6.47 -13.12
N HIS A 99 11.05 -6.33 -11.82
CA HIS A 99 10.10 -5.38 -11.26
C HIS A 99 10.79 -4.05 -11.03
N GLY A 100 10.36 -3.05 -11.78
CA GLY A 100 10.82 -1.66 -11.66
C GLY A 100 9.73 -0.76 -11.09
N LEU A 101 9.99 0.54 -11.02
CA LEU A 101 9.07 1.52 -10.47
C LEU A 101 7.93 1.81 -11.47
N GLY A 102 6.79 1.15 -11.25
CA GLY A 102 5.60 1.27 -12.09
C GLY A 102 5.64 0.49 -13.40
N TYR A 103 6.62 -0.40 -13.61
CA TYR A 103 6.69 -1.29 -14.77
C TYR A 103 7.26 -2.66 -14.41
N THR A 104 6.98 -3.65 -15.25
CA THR A 104 7.51 -5.03 -15.11
C THR A 104 7.99 -5.53 -16.46
N VAL A 105 9.17 -6.17 -16.49
CA VAL A 105 9.74 -6.78 -17.70
C VAL A 105 9.93 -8.26 -17.44
N ILE A 106 9.29 -9.12 -18.22
CA ILE A 106 9.47 -10.58 -18.17
C ILE A 106 10.10 -11.04 -19.47
N SER A 107 11.20 -11.79 -19.40
CA SER A 107 11.91 -12.32 -20.57
C SER A 107 12.27 -13.77 -20.35
N SER A 108 12.07 -14.56 -21.39
CA SER A 108 12.51 -15.97 -21.44
C SER A 108 12.73 -16.44 -22.87
N SER A 109 13.32 -17.61 -23.01
CA SER A 109 13.64 -18.23 -24.29
C SER A 109 13.08 -19.65 -24.37
N LYS A 110 12.68 -20.06 -25.60
CA LYS A 110 12.30 -21.45 -25.92
C LYS A 110 12.48 -21.71 -27.41
N ASN A 111 13.10 -22.86 -27.76
CA ASN A 111 13.27 -23.30 -29.15
C ASN A 111 13.88 -22.18 -30.04
N ASP A 112 14.96 -21.55 -29.62
CA ASP A 112 15.60 -20.44 -30.33
C ASP A 112 14.72 -19.17 -30.51
N ILE A 113 13.61 -19.06 -29.80
CA ILE A 113 12.81 -17.84 -29.73
C ILE A 113 12.99 -17.20 -28.37
N LYS A 114 13.41 -15.93 -28.38
CA LYS A 114 13.40 -15.07 -27.18
C LYS A 114 12.18 -14.18 -27.21
N ALA A 115 11.41 -14.17 -26.13
CA ALA A 115 10.28 -13.29 -25.95
C ALA A 115 10.45 -12.42 -24.69
N THR A 116 10.18 -11.13 -24.85
CA THR A 116 10.22 -10.15 -23.77
C THR A 116 8.90 -9.40 -23.72
N GLN A 117 8.24 -9.43 -22.59
CA GLN A 117 6.98 -8.74 -22.30
C GLN A 117 7.25 -7.61 -21.31
N THR A 118 6.92 -6.38 -21.69
CA THR A 118 7.10 -5.18 -20.84
C THR A 118 5.74 -4.54 -20.58
N ALA A 119 5.32 -4.53 -19.32
CA ALA A 119 4.04 -3.96 -18.92
C ALA A 119 4.22 -2.69 -18.09
N LEU A 120 3.36 -1.68 -18.32
CA LEU A 120 3.29 -0.44 -17.57
C LEU A 120 1.89 0.18 -17.63
N VAL A 121 1.61 1.09 -16.69
CA VAL A 121 0.49 2.04 -16.78
C VAL A 121 1.08 3.42 -17.05
N PRO A 122 0.75 4.07 -18.18
CA PRO A 122 1.30 5.38 -18.51
C PRO A 122 0.74 6.48 -17.61
N ILE A 123 1.53 7.53 -17.39
CA ILE A 123 1.08 8.69 -16.62
C ILE A 123 -0.04 9.41 -17.37
N GLY A 124 -1.13 9.72 -16.66
CA GLY A 124 -2.25 10.53 -17.17
C GLY A 124 -3.29 9.77 -17.99
N ASP A 125 -3.11 8.46 -18.24
CA ASP A 125 -4.04 7.68 -19.07
C ASP A 125 -4.59 6.43 -18.36
N ASN A 126 -5.79 6.01 -18.77
CA ASN A 126 -6.55 4.95 -18.12
C ASN A 126 -6.39 3.61 -18.84
N CYS A 127 -5.15 3.13 -18.96
CA CYS A 127 -4.85 1.85 -19.59
C CYS A 127 -3.57 1.19 -19.04
N GLU A 128 -3.48 -0.11 -19.20
CA GLU A 128 -2.24 -0.88 -19.15
C GLU A 128 -1.73 -1.06 -20.59
N LEU A 129 -0.44 -0.85 -20.78
CA LEU A 129 0.29 -1.13 -22.00
C LEU A 129 1.18 -2.36 -21.77
N ASP A 130 1.19 -3.28 -22.73
CA ASP A 130 2.02 -4.49 -22.68
C ASP A 130 2.72 -4.67 -24.03
N LYS A 131 4.03 -4.42 -24.08
CA LYS A 131 4.83 -4.59 -25.29
C LYS A 131 5.47 -5.96 -25.33
N LEU A 132 5.12 -6.77 -26.33
CA LEU A 132 5.82 -8.00 -26.66
C LEU A 132 6.90 -7.72 -27.69
N THR A 133 8.15 -8.06 -27.35
CA THR A 133 9.27 -8.14 -28.29
C THR A 133 9.61 -9.61 -28.49
N ILE A 134 9.56 -10.11 -29.74
CA ILE A 134 9.83 -11.50 -30.07
C ILE A 134 10.94 -11.59 -31.11
N LYS A 135 11.97 -12.38 -30.84
CA LYS A 135 13.18 -12.48 -31.66
C LYS A 135 13.55 -13.93 -31.96
N ASN A 136 13.87 -14.21 -33.20
CA ASN A 136 14.48 -15.47 -33.62
C ASN A 136 16.01 -15.42 -33.35
N THR A 137 16.47 -16.21 -32.40
CA THR A 137 17.90 -16.32 -32.05
C THR A 137 18.59 -17.50 -32.72
N GLY A 138 17.84 -18.30 -33.47
CA GLY A 138 18.32 -19.47 -34.21
C GLY A 138 18.80 -19.16 -35.64
N ASN A 139 19.08 -20.21 -36.37
CA ASN A 139 19.59 -20.13 -37.76
C ASN A 139 18.55 -20.55 -38.84
N ALA A 140 17.36 -20.91 -38.44
CA ALA A 140 16.25 -21.29 -39.34
C ALA A 140 15.09 -20.30 -39.21
N VAL A 141 14.31 -20.14 -40.28
CA VAL A 141 13.08 -19.36 -40.26
C VAL A 141 12.08 -20.00 -39.27
N LYS A 142 11.42 -19.17 -38.48
CA LYS A 142 10.40 -19.57 -37.51
C LYS A 142 9.01 -19.12 -37.97
N HIS A 143 8.05 -20.04 -37.89
CA HIS A 143 6.63 -19.78 -38.14
C HIS A 143 5.86 -19.94 -36.82
N LEU A 144 5.37 -18.85 -36.28
CA LEU A 144 4.78 -18.80 -34.95
C LEU A 144 3.34 -18.30 -35.01
N SER A 145 2.52 -18.78 -34.09
CA SER A 145 1.25 -18.12 -33.78
C SER A 145 1.30 -17.59 -32.34
N VAL A 146 1.09 -16.29 -32.19
CA VAL A 146 1.04 -15.60 -30.90
C VAL A 146 -0.41 -15.30 -30.56
N TYR A 147 -0.82 -15.61 -29.31
CA TYR A 147 -2.17 -15.32 -28.82
C TYR A 147 -2.09 -14.45 -27.57
N SER A 148 -2.77 -13.31 -27.55
CA SER A 148 -3.05 -12.61 -26.29
C SER A 148 -4.25 -13.25 -25.60
N TYR A 149 -4.32 -13.11 -24.27
CA TYR A 149 -5.48 -13.59 -23.51
C TYR A 149 -5.69 -12.80 -22.24
N ILE A 150 -6.91 -12.26 -22.07
CA ILE A 150 -7.39 -11.64 -20.82
C ILE A 150 -8.82 -12.11 -20.56
N GLU A 151 -9.19 -12.23 -19.27
CA GLU A 151 -10.60 -12.44 -18.88
C GLU A 151 -11.16 -11.14 -18.29
N PHE A 152 -12.36 -10.74 -18.68
CA PHE A 152 -13.00 -9.55 -18.15
C PHE A 152 -13.86 -9.84 -16.92
N CYS A 153 -13.80 -8.95 -15.93
CA CYS A 153 -14.66 -8.91 -14.73
C CYS A 153 -15.93 -8.08 -14.97
N LEU A 154 -15.80 -6.88 -15.49
CA LEU A 154 -16.84 -5.94 -15.94
C LEU A 154 -18.03 -5.80 -14.95
N TRP A 155 -17.96 -5.28 -13.85
CA TRP A 155 -17.04 -4.38 -13.15
C TRP A 155 -16.96 -4.74 -11.68
N ASN A 156 -18.06 -5.35 -11.16
CA ASN A 156 -18.22 -5.72 -9.76
C ASN A 156 -17.46 -7.01 -9.47
N ALA A 157 -16.33 -6.90 -8.78
CA ALA A 157 -15.46 -8.02 -8.46
C ALA A 157 -16.12 -9.06 -7.53
N VAL A 158 -17.00 -8.62 -6.62
CA VAL A 158 -17.73 -9.53 -5.71
C VAL A 158 -18.78 -10.33 -6.48
N ASP A 159 -19.54 -9.68 -7.36
CA ASP A 159 -20.48 -10.38 -8.24
C ASP A 159 -19.75 -11.37 -9.15
N ASP A 160 -18.59 -11.02 -9.71
CA ASP A 160 -17.79 -11.93 -10.53
C ASP A 160 -17.27 -13.15 -9.75
N CYS A 161 -16.89 -12.98 -8.48
CA CYS A 161 -16.46 -14.08 -7.63
C CYS A 161 -17.61 -15.02 -7.22
N ASN A 162 -18.78 -14.46 -6.89
CA ASN A 162 -19.92 -15.19 -6.34
C ASN A 162 -20.88 -15.69 -7.40
N ASN A 163 -21.04 -14.94 -8.48
CA ASN A 163 -21.93 -15.25 -9.59
C ASN A 163 -21.41 -14.66 -10.90
N PHE A 164 -20.39 -15.29 -11.47
CA PHE A 164 -19.73 -14.83 -12.71
C PHE A 164 -20.66 -14.73 -13.92
N GLN A 165 -21.86 -15.27 -13.86
CA GLN A 165 -22.89 -15.14 -14.93
C GLN A 165 -23.57 -13.77 -14.93
N ARG A 166 -23.32 -12.91 -13.94
CA ARG A 166 -23.96 -11.60 -13.84
C ARG A 166 -23.33 -10.50 -14.69
N ASN A 167 -22.18 -10.71 -15.30
CA ASN A 167 -21.54 -9.65 -16.05
C ASN A 167 -22.19 -9.30 -17.39
N PHE A 168 -23.18 -10.04 -17.87
CA PHE A 168 -24.04 -9.72 -19.03
C PHE A 168 -23.45 -8.73 -20.05
N SER A 169 -22.27 -9.08 -20.55
CA SER A 169 -21.51 -8.25 -21.47
C SER A 169 -21.92 -8.47 -22.92
N THR A 170 -21.86 -7.42 -23.71
CA THR A 170 -21.91 -7.53 -25.17
C THR A 170 -20.59 -7.05 -25.75
N GLY A 171 -20.00 -7.90 -26.63
CA GLY A 171 -18.76 -7.61 -27.33
C GLY A 171 -18.97 -6.96 -28.66
N GLU A 172 -18.09 -6.03 -29.02
CA GLU A 172 -17.94 -5.52 -30.40
C GLU A 172 -16.48 -5.72 -30.81
N VAL A 173 -16.23 -6.05 -32.07
CA VAL A 173 -14.88 -6.34 -32.54
C VAL A 173 -14.63 -5.58 -33.86
N GLU A 174 -13.49 -4.94 -33.91
CA GLU A 174 -12.98 -4.28 -35.10
C GLU A 174 -11.61 -4.86 -35.46
N VAL A 175 -11.48 -5.43 -36.62
CA VAL A 175 -10.22 -5.96 -37.19
C VAL A 175 -9.97 -5.28 -38.54
N GLN A 176 -8.72 -4.85 -38.77
CA GLN A 176 -8.34 -4.21 -40.05
C GLN A 176 -8.96 -4.92 -41.28
N PRO A 177 -9.38 -4.16 -42.31
CA PRO A 177 -9.09 -2.72 -42.58
C PRO A 177 -10.08 -1.70 -42.01
N GLU A 178 -10.98 -2.09 -41.13
CA GLU A 178 -12.12 -1.25 -40.74
C GLU A 178 -11.77 -0.17 -39.69
N ILE A 179 -10.65 -0.31 -38.98
CA ILE A 179 -10.23 0.69 -37.98
C ILE A 179 -9.31 1.73 -38.61
N ASN A 180 -9.75 2.97 -38.60
CA ASN A 180 -8.98 4.14 -39.07
C ASN A 180 -8.47 4.93 -37.85
N ILE A 181 -7.52 4.34 -37.05
CA ILE A 181 -6.89 4.99 -35.92
C ILE A 181 -5.52 5.53 -36.34
N GLY A 182 -5.50 6.76 -36.83
CA GLY A 182 -4.32 7.35 -37.46
C GLY A 182 -3.86 6.57 -38.68
N THR A 183 -2.55 6.32 -38.83
CA THR A 183 -1.94 5.61 -39.97
C THR A 183 -1.58 4.15 -39.62
N ALA A 184 -1.80 3.71 -38.39
CA ALA A 184 -1.40 2.39 -37.90
C ALA A 184 -2.54 1.36 -38.06
N ALA A 185 -2.20 0.16 -38.53
CA ALA A 185 -3.10 -0.99 -38.47
C ALA A 185 -3.35 -1.37 -37.02
N MET A 186 -4.62 -1.56 -36.64
CA MET A 186 -4.99 -1.99 -35.30
C MET A 186 -6.11 -3.02 -35.33
N SER A 187 -6.24 -3.78 -34.23
CA SER A 187 -7.41 -4.60 -33.95
C SER A 187 -7.87 -4.32 -32.52
N ALA A 188 -9.17 -4.19 -32.32
CA ALA A 188 -9.73 -3.88 -31.01
C ALA A 188 -10.98 -4.70 -30.70
N ILE A 189 -11.12 -5.06 -29.43
CA ILE A 189 -12.27 -5.71 -28.79
C ILE A 189 -12.81 -4.77 -27.73
N TYR A 190 -14.11 -4.50 -27.75
CA TYR A 190 -14.81 -3.66 -26.80
C TYR A 190 -15.83 -4.51 -26.05
N HIS A 191 -15.89 -4.33 -24.72
CA HIS A 191 -16.91 -4.97 -23.88
C HIS A 191 -17.64 -3.94 -23.04
N LYS A 192 -18.94 -3.92 -23.15
CA LYS A 192 -19.85 -3.11 -22.33
C LYS A 192 -20.83 -4.01 -21.58
N THR A 193 -21.36 -3.51 -20.48
CA THR A 193 -22.44 -4.16 -19.73
C THR A 193 -23.58 -3.18 -19.47
N GLU A 194 -24.81 -3.68 -19.61
CA GLU A 194 -26.04 -2.93 -19.33
C GLU A 194 -26.72 -3.37 -18.05
N TYR A 195 -26.28 -4.48 -17.48
CA TYR A 195 -26.91 -5.06 -16.30
C TYR A 195 -26.63 -4.24 -15.06
N ARG A 196 -27.69 -3.77 -14.40
CA ARG A 196 -27.71 -2.91 -13.21
C ARG A 196 -27.06 -1.54 -13.38
N GLU A 197 -26.02 -1.44 -14.16
CA GLU A 197 -25.15 -0.28 -14.27
C GLU A 197 -25.25 0.36 -15.65
N ARG A 198 -26.31 0.94 -16.01
CA ARG A 198 -26.51 1.61 -17.32
C ARG A 198 -25.60 2.82 -17.50
N ARG A 199 -24.28 2.60 -17.24
CA ARG A 199 -23.24 3.63 -17.34
C ARG A 199 -22.67 3.70 -18.76
N ASN A 200 -21.91 4.73 -19.00
CA ASN A 200 -21.35 5.07 -20.32
C ASN A 200 -19.97 4.49 -20.54
N HIS A 201 -19.41 3.80 -19.52
CA HIS A 201 -18.07 3.23 -19.61
C HIS A 201 -18.07 1.83 -20.23
N TYR A 202 -16.92 1.49 -20.80
CA TYR A 202 -16.65 0.17 -21.38
C TYR A 202 -15.15 -0.16 -21.31
N ALA A 203 -14.82 -1.45 -21.42
CA ALA A 203 -13.45 -1.93 -21.51
C ALA A 203 -13.02 -2.08 -22.98
N VAL A 204 -11.75 -1.81 -23.25
CA VAL A 204 -11.12 -2.03 -24.54
C VAL A 204 -9.88 -2.91 -24.38
N HIS A 205 -9.72 -3.91 -25.26
CA HIS A 205 -8.48 -4.65 -25.49
C HIS A 205 -8.08 -4.52 -26.94
N ALA A 206 -6.87 -4.08 -27.22
CA ALA A 206 -6.42 -3.80 -28.57
C ALA A 206 -4.96 -4.24 -28.79
N VAL A 207 -4.58 -4.38 -30.07
CA VAL A 207 -3.20 -4.59 -30.51
C VAL A 207 -2.89 -3.75 -31.72
N ASN A 208 -1.67 -3.26 -31.86
CA ASN A 208 -1.20 -2.39 -32.94
C ASN A 208 -0.85 -3.12 -34.24
N THR A 209 -1.68 -4.10 -34.61
CA THR A 209 -1.54 -4.83 -35.89
C THR A 209 -2.89 -5.38 -36.34
N ALA A 210 -2.99 -5.73 -37.62
CA ALA A 210 -4.10 -6.54 -38.11
C ALA A 210 -3.98 -7.97 -37.58
N ALA A 211 -4.92 -8.40 -36.76
CA ALA A 211 -4.95 -9.75 -36.23
C ALA A 211 -5.40 -10.77 -37.29
N ASN A 212 -4.83 -11.98 -37.27
CA ASN A 212 -5.22 -13.09 -38.11
C ASN A 212 -6.50 -13.80 -37.61
N GLY A 213 -6.92 -13.52 -36.40
CA GLY A 213 -8.12 -13.98 -35.76
C GLY A 213 -8.30 -13.44 -34.37
N PHE A 214 -9.47 -13.67 -33.79
CA PHE A 214 -9.82 -13.21 -32.47
C PHE A 214 -10.79 -14.16 -31.80
N ASP A 215 -10.89 -14.09 -30.46
CA ASP A 215 -11.97 -14.70 -29.69
C ASP A 215 -12.36 -13.82 -28.52
N THR A 216 -13.68 -13.64 -28.30
CA THR A 216 -14.21 -12.90 -27.17
C THR A 216 -15.06 -13.77 -26.24
N SER A 217 -15.32 -15.04 -26.63
CA SER A 217 -16.00 -16.04 -25.78
C SER A 217 -15.00 -16.96 -25.11
N ARG A 218 -15.09 -17.07 -23.77
CA ARG A 218 -14.24 -17.95 -22.97
C ARG A 218 -14.37 -19.41 -23.40
N GLU A 219 -15.59 -19.88 -23.66
CA GLU A 219 -15.84 -21.25 -24.07
C GLU A 219 -15.19 -21.57 -25.44
N SER A 220 -15.23 -20.66 -26.38
CA SER A 220 -14.57 -20.82 -27.68
C SER A 220 -13.05 -20.87 -27.55
N PHE A 221 -12.45 -19.98 -26.75
CA PHE A 221 -11.01 -19.90 -26.61
C PHE A 221 -10.44 -21.02 -25.74
N ILE A 222 -10.96 -21.20 -24.51
CA ILE A 222 -10.48 -22.19 -23.53
C ILE A 222 -11.02 -23.58 -23.84
N GLY A 223 -12.29 -23.70 -24.24
CA GLY A 223 -13.06 -24.95 -24.29
C GLY A 223 -13.82 -25.21 -22.99
N THR A 224 -14.98 -25.85 -23.06
CA THR A 224 -15.87 -26.13 -21.92
C THR A 224 -15.16 -26.87 -20.78
N TYR A 225 -14.32 -27.86 -21.12
CA TYR A 225 -13.52 -28.66 -20.16
C TYR A 225 -12.03 -28.36 -20.23
N GLY A 226 -11.65 -27.28 -20.92
CA GLY A 226 -10.27 -26.82 -21.05
C GLY A 226 -9.80 -26.04 -19.84
N SER A 227 -8.53 -25.64 -19.89
CA SER A 227 -7.93 -24.78 -18.88
C SER A 227 -7.05 -23.70 -19.51
N PRO A 228 -6.74 -22.62 -18.80
CA PRO A 228 -5.77 -21.64 -19.29
C PRO A 228 -4.39 -22.25 -19.58
N ALA A 229 -4.00 -23.35 -18.94
CA ALA A 229 -2.73 -24.01 -19.21
C ALA A 229 -2.61 -24.51 -20.67
N MET A 230 -3.72 -24.93 -21.27
CA MET A 230 -3.77 -25.45 -22.63
C MET A 230 -5.11 -25.07 -23.30
N PRO A 231 -5.29 -23.79 -23.69
CA PRO A 231 -6.51 -23.33 -24.33
C PRO A 231 -6.79 -24.08 -25.65
N LYS A 232 -8.06 -24.41 -25.91
CA LYS A 232 -8.49 -25.10 -27.12
C LYS A 232 -8.01 -24.40 -28.39
N ALA A 233 -8.23 -23.08 -28.49
CA ALA A 233 -7.85 -22.29 -29.67
C ALA A 233 -6.34 -22.36 -29.93
N VAL A 234 -5.49 -22.21 -28.87
CA VAL A 234 -4.03 -22.28 -29.00
C VAL A 234 -3.60 -23.70 -29.39
N LYS A 235 -4.15 -24.72 -28.73
CA LYS A 235 -3.85 -26.13 -29.01
C LYS A 235 -4.11 -26.46 -30.48
N GLU A 236 -5.25 -26.05 -30.97
CA GLU A 236 -5.68 -26.32 -32.36
C GLU A 236 -5.02 -25.36 -33.38
N GLY A 237 -4.32 -24.32 -32.93
CA GLY A 237 -3.63 -23.37 -33.81
C GLY A 237 -4.60 -22.48 -34.59
N THR A 238 -5.78 -22.16 -34.04
CA THR A 238 -6.82 -21.41 -34.72
C THR A 238 -7.49 -20.37 -33.81
N SER A 239 -8.31 -19.50 -34.40
CA SER A 239 -9.28 -18.67 -33.70
C SER A 239 -10.67 -18.93 -34.32
N TYR A 240 -11.69 -18.86 -33.50
CA TYR A 240 -13.08 -19.13 -33.93
C TYR A 240 -13.82 -17.86 -34.33
N ASN A 241 -13.18 -16.69 -34.15
CA ASN A 241 -13.74 -15.35 -34.34
C ASN A 241 -15.08 -15.19 -33.58
N SER A 242 -15.11 -15.74 -32.39
CA SER A 242 -16.29 -15.72 -31.53
C SER A 242 -16.55 -14.31 -30.95
N ILE A 243 -17.84 -13.94 -30.89
CA ILE A 243 -18.29 -12.71 -30.24
C ILE A 243 -19.18 -13.11 -29.06
N ALA A 244 -18.72 -12.81 -27.87
CA ALA A 244 -19.48 -13.08 -26.64
C ALA A 244 -20.67 -12.13 -26.52
N SER A 245 -21.82 -12.70 -26.16
CA SER A 245 -23.01 -11.94 -25.85
C SER A 245 -23.67 -12.60 -24.63
N GLY A 246 -23.63 -11.93 -23.51
CA GLY A 246 -24.21 -12.33 -22.23
C GLY A 246 -23.20 -12.75 -21.17
N TRP A 247 -22.36 -13.75 -21.42
CA TRP A 247 -21.53 -14.33 -20.36
C TRP A 247 -20.07 -14.53 -20.76
N SER A 248 -19.21 -14.58 -19.71
CA SER A 248 -17.81 -15.00 -19.77
C SER A 248 -16.98 -14.32 -20.88
N PRO A 249 -16.95 -12.98 -20.90
CA PRO A 249 -16.22 -12.25 -21.92
C PRO A 249 -14.71 -12.39 -21.70
N VAL A 250 -13.99 -12.59 -22.81
CA VAL A 250 -12.53 -12.60 -22.87
C VAL A 250 -12.05 -11.70 -24.00
N GLY A 251 -10.76 -11.39 -24.04
CA GLY A 251 -10.11 -10.73 -25.15
C GLY A 251 -8.91 -11.55 -25.60
N SER A 252 -8.94 -12.02 -26.83
CA SER A 252 -7.83 -12.72 -27.46
C SER A 252 -7.67 -12.30 -28.92
N PHE A 253 -6.43 -12.02 -29.31
CA PHE A 253 -6.01 -11.86 -30.72
C PHE A 253 -5.01 -12.94 -31.06
N ARG A 254 -5.14 -13.48 -32.29
CA ARG A 254 -4.13 -14.32 -32.91
C ARG A 254 -3.35 -13.52 -33.95
N ILE A 255 -2.01 -13.64 -33.84
CA ILE A 255 -1.06 -13.00 -34.77
C ILE A 255 -0.12 -14.09 -35.30
N ASP A 256 -0.15 -14.35 -36.60
CA ASP A 256 0.77 -15.29 -37.25
C ASP A 256 2.04 -14.54 -37.69
N ILE A 257 3.19 -15.06 -37.27
CA ILE A 257 4.47 -14.37 -37.42
C ILE A 257 5.46 -15.27 -38.15
N ASN A 258 6.13 -14.72 -39.18
CA ASN A 258 7.32 -15.32 -39.75
C ASN A 258 8.54 -14.51 -39.28
N LEU A 259 9.57 -15.16 -38.76
CA LEU A 259 10.81 -14.56 -38.32
C LEU A 259 12.01 -15.19 -38.99
N GLU A 260 12.72 -14.40 -39.82
CA GLU A 260 14.01 -14.78 -40.33
C GLU A 260 15.05 -14.92 -39.22
N PRO A 261 16.16 -15.64 -39.42
CA PRO A 261 17.25 -15.67 -38.42
C PRO A 261 17.73 -14.28 -38.03
N GLY A 262 17.71 -14.01 -36.69
CA GLY A 262 18.08 -12.71 -36.12
C GLY A 262 16.99 -11.63 -36.19
N GLU A 263 15.87 -11.88 -36.88
CA GLU A 263 14.77 -10.91 -36.98
C GLU A 263 14.06 -10.77 -35.62
N GLU A 264 13.60 -9.52 -35.38
CA GLU A 264 12.84 -9.13 -34.19
C GLU A 264 11.59 -8.38 -34.60
N LYS A 265 10.46 -8.66 -33.91
CA LYS A 265 9.17 -7.95 -34.10
C LYS A 265 8.62 -7.51 -32.79
N GLU A 266 7.91 -6.38 -32.80
CA GLU A 266 7.32 -5.77 -31.61
C GLU A 266 5.82 -5.54 -31.81
N TYR A 267 5.04 -5.86 -30.77
CA TYR A 267 3.59 -5.67 -30.72
C TYR A 267 3.22 -4.97 -29.42
N VAL A 268 2.31 -4.00 -29.46
CA VAL A 268 1.80 -3.29 -28.29
C VAL A 268 0.35 -3.69 -28.06
N PHE A 269 0.09 -4.36 -26.97
CA PHE A 269 -1.26 -4.66 -26.48
C PHE A 269 -1.70 -3.59 -25.51
N ILE A 270 -2.98 -3.24 -25.51
CA ILE A 270 -3.58 -2.20 -24.70
C ILE A 270 -4.81 -2.76 -24.01
N ILE A 271 -4.91 -2.58 -22.70
CA ILE A 271 -6.11 -2.88 -21.89
C ILE A 271 -6.55 -1.57 -21.25
N GLY A 272 -7.72 -1.06 -21.62
CA GLY A 272 -8.12 0.28 -21.22
C GLY A 272 -9.55 0.41 -20.74
N TYR A 273 -9.78 1.48 -19.98
CA TYR A 273 -11.08 2.00 -19.57
C TYR A 273 -11.43 3.22 -20.43
N ALA A 274 -12.59 3.19 -21.05
CA ALA A 274 -13.13 4.31 -21.80
C ALA A 274 -14.53 4.65 -21.29
N GLU A 275 -14.87 5.95 -21.27
CA GLU A 275 -16.16 6.44 -20.82
C GLU A 275 -16.68 7.50 -21.78
N ASN A 276 -17.92 7.30 -22.26
CA ASN A 276 -18.60 8.24 -23.13
C ASN A 276 -19.30 9.35 -22.33
N PRO A 277 -19.45 10.55 -22.89
CA PRO A 277 -20.40 11.54 -22.35
C PRO A 277 -21.81 10.98 -22.26
N ASP A 278 -22.60 11.45 -21.27
CA ASP A 278 -23.94 10.94 -21.00
C ASP A 278 -24.90 11.00 -22.20
N ASP A 279 -24.77 12.02 -23.02
CA ASP A 279 -25.58 12.25 -24.22
C ASP A 279 -25.04 11.57 -25.49
N LYS A 280 -23.89 10.92 -25.42
CA LYS A 280 -23.18 10.30 -26.56
C LYS A 280 -22.76 8.86 -26.33
N LYS A 281 -23.56 8.11 -25.61
CA LYS A 281 -23.25 6.72 -25.28
C LYS A 281 -23.17 5.83 -26.56
N TRP A 282 -24.05 6.10 -27.54
CA TRP A 282 -24.24 5.27 -28.71
C TRP A 282 -23.85 6.02 -29.99
N GLU A 283 -23.16 5.33 -30.86
CA GLU A 283 -22.97 5.75 -32.25
C GLU A 283 -24.26 5.48 -33.09
N SER A 284 -24.87 4.32 -32.85
CA SER A 284 -26.16 3.92 -33.39
C SER A 284 -26.81 2.93 -32.41
N PHE A 285 -28.06 2.50 -32.66
CA PHE A 285 -28.74 1.58 -31.75
C PHE A 285 -27.92 0.31 -31.46
N GLY A 286 -27.55 0.14 -30.19
CA GLY A 286 -26.79 -0.99 -29.70
C GLY A 286 -25.28 -0.99 -30.03
N ILE A 287 -24.77 0.00 -30.78
CA ILE A 287 -23.35 0.15 -31.13
C ILE A 287 -22.77 1.27 -30.26
N ILE A 288 -21.74 0.95 -29.46
CA ILE A 288 -21.13 1.90 -28.57
C ILE A 288 -20.31 2.96 -29.33
N ASN A 289 -20.35 4.21 -28.84
CA ASN A 289 -19.47 5.25 -29.34
C ASN A 289 -18.03 4.95 -28.93
N LYS A 290 -17.11 4.81 -29.88
CA LYS A 290 -15.72 4.41 -29.71
C LYS A 290 -14.72 5.58 -29.72
N GLU A 291 -15.19 6.84 -29.90
CA GLU A 291 -14.28 7.99 -29.92
C GLU A 291 -13.30 8.07 -28.74
N PRO A 292 -13.74 7.86 -27.47
CA PRO A 292 -12.78 7.87 -26.34
C PRO A 292 -11.75 6.74 -26.43
N ALA A 293 -12.15 5.55 -26.89
CA ALA A 293 -11.19 4.46 -27.08
C ALA A 293 -10.22 4.76 -28.22
N TYR A 294 -10.68 5.29 -29.36
CA TYR A 294 -9.79 5.67 -30.46
C TYR A 294 -8.76 6.72 -30.04
N ALA A 295 -9.18 7.73 -29.28
CA ALA A 295 -8.26 8.74 -28.73
C ALA A 295 -7.18 8.13 -27.83
N LEU A 296 -7.53 7.11 -27.04
CA LEU A 296 -6.57 6.37 -26.20
C LEU A 296 -5.63 5.52 -27.06
N LEU A 297 -6.19 4.74 -28.01
CA LEU A 297 -5.43 3.83 -28.85
C LEU A 297 -4.44 4.58 -29.76
N GLU A 298 -4.81 5.73 -30.28
CA GLU A 298 -3.93 6.55 -31.11
C GLU A 298 -2.65 6.98 -30.38
N LYS A 299 -2.71 7.20 -29.05
CA LYS A 299 -1.55 7.58 -28.24
C LYS A 299 -0.47 6.49 -28.19
N TYR A 300 -0.85 5.20 -28.34
CA TYR A 300 0.02 4.06 -28.04
C TYR A 300 0.09 3.02 -29.18
N ASN A 301 -0.32 3.40 -30.40
CA ASN A 301 -0.43 2.50 -31.54
C ASN A 301 0.92 2.12 -32.22
N THR A 302 2.05 2.46 -31.64
CA THR A 302 3.38 2.07 -32.14
C THR A 302 4.34 1.74 -30.96
N PRO A 303 5.34 0.85 -31.17
CA PRO A 303 6.39 0.58 -30.19
C PRO A 303 7.12 1.84 -29.71
N ALA A 304 7.43 2.78 -30.61
CA ALA A 304 8.11 4.02 -30.26
C ALA A 304 7.30 4.90 -29.28
N LYS A 305 5.97 4.91 -29.39
CA LYS A 305 5.08 5.61 -28.45
C LYS A 305 5.03 4.92 -27.09
N PHE A 306 5.07 3.59 -27.07
CA PHE A 306 5.25 2.83 -25.83
C PHE A 306 6.59 3.18 -25.14
N ASP A 307 7.69 3.19 -25.89
CA ASP A 307 9.01 3.51 -25.34
C ASP A 307 9.08 4.93 -24.79
N THR A 308 8.38 5.87 -25.42
CA THR A 308 8.21 7.24 -24.92
C THR A 308 7.45 7.26 -23.58
N ALA A 309 6.36 6.47 -23.45
CA ALA A 309 5.60 6.36 -22.22
C ALA A 309 6.42 5.73 -21.08
N LEU A 310 7.21 4.70 -21.38
CA LEU A 310 8.12 4.08 -20.40
C LEU A 310 9.21 5.06 -19.93
N ALA A 311 9.78 5.84 -20.84
CA ALA A 311 10.77 6.86 -20.49
C ALA A 311 10.15 7.94 -19.58
N ALA A 312 8.96 8.44 -19.93
CA ALA A 312 8.24 9.42 -19.11
C ALA A 312 7.91 8.89 -17.70
N LEU A 313 7.53 7.62 -17.58
CA LEU A 313 7.29 6.97 -16.30
C LEU A 313 8.58 6.88 -15.45
N LYS A 314 9.71 6.50 -16.05
CA LYS A 314 11.01 6.45 -15.36
C LYS A 314 11.47 7.83 -14.92
N ASP A 315 11.26 8.85 -15.72
CA ASP A 315 11.58 10.24 -15.38
C ASP A 315 10.69 10.76 -14.24
N TYR A 316 9.39 10.46 -14.26
CA TYR A 316 8.47 10.79 -13.17
C TYR A 316 8.95 10.23 -11.82
N TRP A 317 9.26 8.94 -11.75
CA TRP A 317 9.76 8.31 -10.53
C TRP A 317 11.12 8.87 -10.08
N THR A 318 12.02 9.12 -11.03
CA THR A 318 13.33 9.72 -10.72
C THR A 318 13.19 11.12 -10.11
N HIS A 319 12.27 11.93 -10.65
CA HIS A 319 11.98 13.25 -10.11
C HIS A 319 11.35 13.17 -8.72
N LEU A 320 10.33 12.33 -8.55
CA LEU A 320 9.60 12.17 -7.29
C LEU A 320 10.53 11.73 -6.15
N LEU A 321 11.29 10.66 -6.36
CA LEU A 321 12.20 10.12 -5.35
C LEU A 321 13.39 11.05 -5.02
N SER A 322 13.68 12.05 -5.85
CA SER A 322 14.72 13.03 -5.56
C SER A 322 14.41 13.96 -4.38
N SER A 323 13.23 13.84 -3.78
CA SER A 323 12.79 14.64 -2.62
C SER A 323 13.49 14.27 -1.31
N TYR A 324 13.93 13.02 -1.16
CA TYR A 324 14.68 12.52 -0.01
C TYR A 324 15.68 11.45 -0.45
N ILE A 325 16.97 11.76 -0.35
CA ILE A 325 18.06 10.86 -0.76
C ILE A 325 19.09 10.77 0.35
N VAL A 326 19.52 9.57 0.66
CA VAL A 326 20.57 9.24 1.63
C VAL A 326 21.74 8.56 0.93
N ASP A 327 22.96 8.95 1.26
CA ASP A 327 24.17 8.23 0.87
C ASP A 327 25.03 7.92 2.09
N THR A 328 25.33 6.64 2.26
CA THR A 328 26.18 6.08 3.32
C THR A 328 26.82 4.78 2.84
N GLU A 329 27.71 4.20 3.65
CA GLU A 329 28.35 2.91 3.34
C GLU A 329 27.36 1.75 3.30
N ASP A 330 26.27 1.79 4.10
CA ASP A 330 25.21 0.77 4.10
C ASP A 330 24.31 0.90 2.87
N LYS A 331 24.62 0.16 1.83
CA LYS A 331 23.89 0.19 0.56
C LYS A 331 22.48 -0.44 0.66
N LYS A 332 22.24 -1.34 1.64
CA LYS A 332 20.90 -1.88 1.91
C LYS A 332 19.98 -0.79 2.48
N LEU A 333 20.50 0.04 3.38
CA LEU A 333 19.80 1.21 3.90
C LEU A 333 19.48 2.21 2.78
N CYS A 334 20.48 2.60 1.98
CA CYS A 334 20.30 3.54 0.87
C CYS A 334 19.22 3.06 -0.12
N ARG A 335 19.25 1.79 -0.50
CA ARG A 335 18.29 1.13 -1.40
C ARG A 335 16.86 1.24 -0.89
N MET A 336 16.65 0.88 0.39
CA MET A 336 15.31 0.95 0.96
C MET A 336 14.81 2.38 1.11
N VAL A 337 15.60 3.26 1.71
CA VAL A 337 15.18 4.65 1.97
C VAL A 337 14.99 5.43 0.66
N ASN A 338 15.89 5.31 -0.30
CA ASN A 338 15.85 6.12 -1.51
C ASN A 338 14.86 5.63 -2.57
N ILE A 339 14.50 4.34 -2.55
CA ILE A 339 13.73 3.70 -3.63
C ILE A 339 12.50 2.98 -3.08
N TRP A 340 12.71 1.79 -2.55
CA TRP A 340 11.62 0.82 -2.37
C TRP A 340 10.62 1.19 -1.29
N ASN A 341 11.08 1.76 -0.17
CA ASN A 341 10.17 2.18 0.89
C ASN A 341 9.26 3.34 0.44
N GLN A 342 9.82 4.36 -0.23
CA GLN A 342 9.03 5.48 -0.77
C GLN A 342 8.07 5.01 -1.87
N TYR A 343 8.52 4.08 -2.74
CA TYR A 343 7.66 3.48 -3.77
C TYR A 343 6.49 2.73 -3.14
N GLN A 344 6.74 1.89 -2.13
CA GLN A 344 5.67 1.19 -1.41
C GLN A 344 4.73 2.16 -0.68
N CYS A 345 5.24 3.22 -0.05
CA CYS A 345 4.41 4.25 0.59
C CYS A 345 3.41 4.86 -0.41
N MET A 346 3.82 5.15 -1.64
CA MET A 346 2.92 5.68 -2.66
C MET A 346 1.86 4.66 -3.07
N VAL A 347 2.24 3.41 -3.29
CA VAL A 347 1.29 2.32 -3.59
C VAL A 347 0.29 2.17 -2.44
N THR A 348 0.76 2.12 -1.20
CA THR A 348 -0.10 1.97 -0.02
C THR A 348 -1.04 3.16 0.13
N PHE A 349 -0.57 4.40 -0.09
CA PHE A 349 -1.41 5.59 -0.07
C PHE A 349 -2.55 5.52 -1.10
N ASN A 350 -2.25 5.10 -2.34
CA ASN A 350 -3.24 5.03 -3.41
C ASN A 350 -4.27 3.91 -3.18
N MET A 351 -3.80 2.75 -2.72
CA MET A 351 -4.62 1.54 -2.57
C MET A 351 -5.27 1.42 -1.18
N SER A 352 -4.69 2.02 -0.14
CA SER A 352 -4.98 1.66 1.25
C SER A 352 -4.91 0.14 1.41
N ARG A 353 -6.00 -0.51 1.82
CA ARG A 353 -6.13 -1.99 1.90
C ARG A 353 -7.18 -2.51 0.90
N SER A 354 -7.55 -1.70 -0.11
CA SER A 354 -8.70 -1.96 -0.99
C SER A 354 -8.42 -2.80 -2.22
N ALA A 355 -7.16 -3.01 -2.59
CA ALA A 355 -6.76 -3.69 -3.82
C ALA A 355 -5.62 -4.70 -3.62
N SER A 356 -5.65 -5.48 -2.55
CA SER A 356 -4.65 -6.50 -2.22
C SER A 356 -4.60 -7.63 -3.26
N TYR A 357 -3.44 -8.27 -3.38
CA TYR A 357 -3.25 -9.49 -4.16
C TYR A 357 -3.51 -10.77 -3.34
N TYR A 358 -3.20 -10.75 -2.06
CA TYR A 358 -3.26 -11.93 -1.18
C TYR A 358 -4.39 -11.89 -0.17
N GLU A 359 -4.71 -10.75 0.34
CA GLU A 359 -5.80 -10.54 1.28
C GLU A 359 -7.04 -10.07 0.53
N SER A 360 -8.19 -10.35 1.02
CA SER A 360 -9.53 -10.15 0.47
C SER A 360 -9.81 -9.02 -0.53
N GLY A 361 -8.86 -8.15 -0.80
CA GLY A 361 -8.76 -7.03 -1.78
C GLY A 361 -10.03 -6.39 -2.36
N THR A 362 -11.17 -7.05 -2.29
CA THR A 362 -12.44 -6.56 -2.84
C THR A 362 -13.47 -6.25 -1.76
N GLY A 363 -13.26 -6.71 -0.53
CA GLY A 363 -14.21 -6.56 0.56
C GLY A 363 -14.05 -5.26 1.34
N ARG A 364 -12.82 -4.73 1.39
CA ARG A 364 -12.47 -3.55 2.20
C ARG A 364 -12.60 -2.26 1.42
N GLY A 365 -13.07 -1.20 2.09
CA GLY A 365 -12.91 0.17 1.66
C GLY A 365 -11.52 0.72 2.01
N MET A 366 -11.37 2.03 1.94
CA MET A 366 -10.22 2.75 2.48
C MET A 366 -10.46 2.98 3.98
N GLY A 367 -9.51 2.58 4.83
CA GLY A 367 -9.60 2.81 6.26
C GLY A 367 -9.39 4.28 6.60
N PHE A 368 -10.15 4.80 7.57
CA PHE A 368 -9.98 6.16 8.09
C PHE A 368 -8.59 6.34 8.68
N ARG A 369 -8.25 5.55 9.70
CA ARG A 369 -6.93 5.61 10.34
C ARG A 369 -5.81 5.15 9.41
N ASP A 370 -6.04 4.11 8.58
CA ASP A 370 -5.05 3.63 7.63
C ASP A 370 -4.60 4.75 6.68
N SER A 371 -5.57 5.47 6.10
CA SER A 371 -5.28 6.58 5.18
C SER A 371 -4.55 7.74 5.88
N CYS A 372 -4.87 8.04 7.14
CA CYS A 372 -4.15 9.05 7.92
C CYS A 372 -2.71 8.63 8.21
N GLN A 373 -2.47 7.36 8.55
CA GLN A 373 -1.13 6.84 8.83
C GLN A 373 -0.29 6.73 7.56
N ASP A 374 -0.88 6.31 6.45
CA ASP A 374 -0.19 6.21 5.16
C ASP A 374 0.35 7.58 4.70
N LEU A 375 -0.33 8.69 5.05
CA LEU A 375 0.16 10.05 4.80
C LEU A 375 1.54 10.32 5.43
N LEU A 376 1.86 9.75 6.59
CA LEU A 376 3.11 10.03 7.32
C LEU A 376 4.36 9.70 6.49
N GLY A 377 4.30 8.63 5.68
CA GLY A 377 5.41 8.22 4.80
C GLY A 377 5.38 8.84 3.40
N PHE A 378 4.41 9.71 3.11
CA PHE A 378 4.09 10.07 1.73
C PHE A 378 3.94 11.58 1.48
N VAL A 379 3.58 12.38 2.50
CA VAL A 379 3.28 13.82 2.35
C VAL A 379 4.35 14.59 1.56
N HIS A 380 5.63 14.27 1.78
CA HIS A 380 6.75 14.96 1.12
C HIS A 380 6.86 14.68 -0.38
N LEU A 381 6.21 13.64 -0.90
CA LEU A 381 6.25 13.27 -2.32
C LEU A 381 5.18 13.98 -3.14
N ILE A 382 3.91 13.91 -2.72
CA ILE A 382 2.78 14.52 -3.44
C ILE A 382 1.83 15.25 -2.47
N PRO A 383 2.24 16.43 -1.97
CA PRO A 383 1.49 17.17 -0.94
C PRO A 383 0.08 17.56 -1.37
N ASP A 384 -0.17 17.84 -2.66
CA ASP A 384 -1.51 18.20 -3.16
C ASP A 384 -2.50 17.02 -3.02
N SER A 385 -2.05 15.81 -3.33
CA SER A 385 -2.86 14.60 -3.13
C SER A 385 -3.09 14.29 -1.65
N ALA A 386 -2.10 14.58 -0.79
CA ALA A 386 -2.23 14.46 0.66
C ALA A 386 -3.27 15.44 1.21
N ARG A 387 -3.27 16.69 0.72
CA ARG A 387 -4.28 17.71 1.07
C ARG A 387 -5.69 17.23 0.76
N GLN A 388 -5.90 16.75 -0.47
CA GLN A 388 -7.21 16.24 -0.87
C GLN A 388 -7.64 15.04 -0.03
N ARG A 389 -6.71 14.12 0.27
CA ARG A 389 -7.01 12.94 1.10
C ARG A 389 -7.44 13.31 2.51
N ILE A 390 -6.82 14.32 3.14
CA ILE A 390 -7.23 14.82 4.45
C ILE A 390 -8.67 15.33 4.42
N LEU A 391 -9.04 16.10 3.38
CA LEU A 391 -10.42 16.61 3.22
C LEU A 391 -11.42 15.47 2.97
N ASP A 392 -11.07 14.48 2.14
CA ASP A 392 -11.90 13.29 1.90
C ASP A 392 -12.15 12.49 3.18
N ILE A 393 -11.12 12.29 4.01
CA ILE A 393 -11.22 11.57 5.28
C ILE A 393 -12.07 12.37 6.27
N ALA A 394 -11.80 13.66 6.45
CA ALA A 394 -12.55 14.53 7.35
C ALA A 394 -14.05 14.55 7.02
N ALA A 395 -14.41 14.46 5.72
CA ALA A 395 -15.80 14.42 5.30
C ALA A 395 -16.57 13.17 5.79
N THR A 396 -15.88 12.14 6.25
CA THR A 396 -16.50 10.92 6.80
C THR A 396 -16.60 10.93 8.33
N GLN A 397 -16.22 12.02 8.98
CA GLN A 397 -16.39 12.22 10.42
C GLN A 397 -17.83 12.56 10.77
N PHE A 398 -18.31 12.11 11.94
CA PHE A 398 -19.61 12.51 12.49
C PHE A 398 -19.52 13.81 13.30
N GLU A 399 -20.67 14.43 13.53
CA GLU A 399 -20.75 15.71 14.28
C GLU A 399 -20.30 15.61 15.74
N ASP A 400 -20.31 14.40 16.34
CA ASP A 400 -19.83 14.17 17.70
C ASP A 400 -18.30 14.01 17.76
N GLY A 401 -17.62 13.92 16.61
CA GLY A 401 -16.19 13.75 16.48
C GLY A 401 -15.74 12.31 16.25
N SER A 402 -16.62 11.31 16.37
CA SER A 402 -16.36 9.94 15.91
C SER A 402 -16.26 9.89 14.38
N ALA A 403 -15.83 8.77 13.81
CA ALA A 403 -15.67 8.63 12.37
C ALA A 403 -16.12 7.27 11.87
N TYR A 404 -16.48 7.18 10.59
CA TYR A 404 -16.56 5.88 9.93
C TYR A 404 -15.21 5.22 9.90
N HIS A 405 -15.15 3.95 10.28
CA HIS A 405 -13.90 3.19 10.25
C HIS A 405 -13.36 3.00 8.82
N GLN A 406 -14.25 2.93 7.84
CA GLN A 406 -13.90 2.81 6.42
C GLN A 406 -14.82 3.65 5.55
N TYR A 407 -14.30 4.09 4.39
CA TYR A 407 -15.08 4.76 3.35
C TYR A 407 -14.84 4.10 1.98
N GLN A 408 -15.79 4.29 1.07
CA GLN A 408 -15.75 3.72 -0.27
C GLN A 408 -14.91 4.63 -1.22
N PRO A 409 -13.85 4.13 -1.87
CA PRO A 409 -12.93 4.96 -2.65
C PRO A 409 -13.58 5.77 -3.78
N LEU A 410 -14.54 5.17 -4.48
CA LEU A 410 -15.20 5.78 -5.66
C LEU A 410 -16.18 6.88 -5.26
N THR A 411 -17.02 6.64 -4.25
CA THR A 411 -18.09 7.55 -3.84
C THR A 411 -17.66 8.51 -2.73
N LYS A 412 -16.54 8.23 -2.06
CA LYS A 412 -16.05 8.96 -0.88
C LYS A 412 -16.99 8.94 0.33
N LYS A 413 -17.98 8.05 0.36
CA LYS A 413 -18.94 7.92 1.47
C LYS A 413 -18.49 6.88 2.47
N GLY A 414 -18.80 7.13 3.75
CA GLY A 414 -18.57 6.21 4.84
C GLY A 414 -19.29 4.86 4.64
N ASN A 415 -18.69 3.79 5.15
CA ASN A 415 -19.27 2.44 5.12
C ASN A 415 -20.14 2.21 6.35
N SER A 416 -21.46 2.28 6.18
CA SER A 416 -22.44 2.09 7.26
C SER A 416 -22.50 0.65 7.79
N ASP A 417 -22.03 -0.36 7.03
CA ASP A 417 -22.07 -1.75 7.50
C ASP A 417 -21.08 -1.98 8.66
N ILE A 418 -19.95 -1.28 8.64
CA ILE A 418 -18.95 -1.29 9.72
C ILE A 418 -19.25 -0.17 10.72
N GLY A 419 -19.61 1.01 10.23
CA GLY A 419 -19.96 2.16 11.06
C GLY A 419 -18.76 2.81 11.76
N SER A 420 -18.99 3.23 13.01
CA SER A 420 -18.02 3.86 13.91
C SER A 420 -17.71 2.99 15.13
N GLY A 421 -17.10 3.56 16.14
CA GLY A 421 -16.85 2.92 17.44
C GLY A 421 -15.41 2.43 17.60
N PHE A 422 -14.51 2.69 16.65
CA PHE A 422 -13.07 2.51 16.82
C PHE A 422 -12.53 3.83 17.38
N ASN A 423 -12.31 3.88 18.69
CA ASN A 423 -12.16 5.16 19.39
C ASN A 423 -10.76 5.79 19.23
N ASP A 424 -9.84 5.12 18.56
CA ASP A 424 -8.57 5.68 18.10
C ASP A 424 -8.70 6.49 16.78
N ASP A 425 -9.69 6.16 15.94
CA ASP A 425 -9.87 6.77 14.61
C ASP A 425 -9.81 8.31 14.63
N PRO A 426 -10.52 9.03 15.52
CA PRO A 426 -10.52 10.51 15.52
C PRO A 426 -9.13 11.13 15.68
N LEU A 427 -8.26 10.56 16.50
CA LEU A 427 -6.92 11.08 16.77
C LEU A 427 -5.98 10.99 15.57
N TRP A 428 -6.21 10.04 14.67
CA TRP A 428 -5.41 9.89 13.46
C TRP A 428 -5.62 11.04 12.46
N LEU A 429 -6.79 11.70 12.44
CA LEU A 429 -7.01 12.89 11.62
C LEU A 429 -6.10 14.03 12.04
N ILE A 430 -5.87 14.20 13.34
CA ILE A 430 -4.93 15.19 13.88
C ILE A 430 -3.51 14.85 13.42
N ALA A 431 -3.11 13.57 13.51
CA ALA A 431 -1.79 13.09 13.08
C ALA A 431 -1.50 13.42 11.61
N GLY A 432 -2.42 13.03 10.71
CA GLY A 432 -2.28 13.26 9.27
C GLY A 432 -2.25 14.76 8.91
N THR A 433 -3.13 15.55 9.55
CA THR A 433 -3.19 17.00 9.32
C THR A 433 -1.92 17.70 9.85
N ALA A 434 -1.44 17.34 11.04
CA ALA A 434 -0.20 17.91 11.60
C ALA A 434 1.02 17.58 10.72
N ALA A 435 1.12 16.35 10.19
CA ALA A 435 2.18 15.97 9.26
C ALA A 435 2.14 16.83 7.98
N TYR A 436 0.95 17.04 7.42
CA TYR A 436 0.76 17.91 6.25
C TYR A 436 1.19 19.36 6.51
N LEU A 437 0.71 19.95 7.62
CA LEU A 437 1.02 21.32 8.00
C LEU A 437 2.53 21.54 8.22
N LYS A 438 3.19 20.59 8.90
CA LYS A 438 4.64 20.62 9.12
C LYS A 438 5.42 20.51 7.82
N GLU A 439 4.99 19.66 6.90
CA GLU A 439 5.67 19.45 5.62
C GLU A 439 5.51 20.67 4.69
N THR A 440 4.29 21.15 4.53
CA THR A 440 3.95 22.15 3.51
C THR A 440 4.01 23.59 4.01
N GLY A 441 3.67 23.84 5.27
CA GLY A 441 3.38 25.17 5.78
C GLY A 441 2.06 25.77 5.26
N ASP A 442 1.20 24.96 4.63
CA ASP A 442 -0.10 25.39 4.12
C ASP A 442 -1.18 25.32 5.22
N PHE A 443 -1.28 26.38 5.98
CA PHE A 443 -2.32 26.51 7.03
C PHE A 443 -3.70 26.81 6.46
N SER A 444 -3.83 27.17 5.17
CA SER A 444 -5.14 27.46 4.56
C SER A 444 -6.08 26.26 4.56
N ILE A 445 -5.55 25.04 4.65
CA ILE A 445 -6.36 23.82 4.76
C ILE A 445 -7.27 23.84 5.99
N LEU A 446 -6.89 24.52 7.07
CA LEU A 446 -7.66 24.59 8.32
C LEU A 446 -8.98 25.36 8.15
N ASP A 447 -9.03 26.26 7.18
CA ASP A 447 -10.20 27.10 6.87
C ASP A 447 -11.12 26.44 5.82
N GLU A 448 -10.70 25.31 5.21
CA GLU A 448 -11.53 24.61 4.24
C GLU A 448 -12.79 24.03 4.88
N ASN A 449 -13.94 24.37 4.28
CA ASN A 449 -15.23 23.86 4.73
C ASN A 449 -15.42 22.41 4.29
N VAL A 450 -15.53 21.51 5.24
CA VAL A 450 -15.69 20.06 5.05
C VAL A 450 -17.02 19.62 5.67
N ALA A 451 -17.75 18.77 4.99
CA ALA A 451 -19.01 18.21 5.46
C ALA A 451 -18.79 17.22 6.61
N PHE A 452 -19.67 17.14 7.58
CA PHE A 452 -19.80 15.99 8.47
C PHE A 452 -20.70 14.93 7.84
N ASP A 453 -20.34 13.65 7.95
CA ASP A 453 -21.11 12.51 7.39
C ASP A 453 -21.42 12.67 5.88
N CYS A 454 -20.52 13.31 5.14
CA CYS A 454 -20.72 13.67 3.73
C CYS A 454 -21.99 14.55 3.46
N ASP A 455 -22.58 15.15 4.49
CA ASP A 455 -23.72 16.05 4.39
C ASP A 455 -23.25 17.51 4.26
N THR A 456 -23.30 18.06 3.05
CA THR A 456 -22.81 19.42 2.76
C THR A 456 -23.57 20.52 3.51
N SER A 457 -24.77 20.24 4.02
CA SER A 457 -25.52 21.19 4.85
C SER A 457 -24.91 21.37 6.25
N LYS A 458 -24.02 20.48 6.66
CA LYS A 458 -23.34 20.45 7.95
C LYS A 458 -21.84 20.78 7.84
N SER A 459 -21.45 21.48 6.79
CA SER A 459 -20.04 21.80 6.56
C SER A 459 -19.52 22.80 7.60
N GLN A 460 -18.29 22.53 8.10
CA GLN A 460 -17.55 23.38 9.01
C GLN A 460 -16.06 23.42 8.57
N PRO A 461 -15.28 24.42 9.01
CA PRO A 461 -13.85 24.43 8.76
C PRO A 461 -13.15 23.16 9.27
N LEU A 462 -12.10 22.70 8.57
CA LEU A 462 -11.30 21.53 9.00
C LEU A 462 -10.80 21.68 10.46
N MET A 463 -10.50 22.90 10.91
CA MET A 463 -10.12 23.16 12.31
C MET A 463 -11.20 22.70 13.29
N GLU A 464 -12.49 22.80 12.94
CA GLU A 464 -13.59 22.29 13.78
C GLU A 464 -13.62 20.75 13.80
N HIS A 465 -13.27 20.09 12.70
CA HIS A 465 -13.09 18.63 12.66
C HIS A 465 -11.98 18.17 13.61
N LEU A 466 -10.85 18.86 13.63
CA LEU A 466 -9.76 18.55 14.57
C LEU A 466 -10.18 18.77 16.03
N ARG A 467 -10.89 19.87 16.31
CA ARG A 467 -11.43 20.16 17.64
C ARG A 467 -12.35 19.04 18.13
N ARG A 468 -13.28 18.58 17.28
CA ARG A 468 -14.19 17.49 17.61
C ARG A 468 -13.47 16.16 17.76
N SER A 469 -12.46 15.88 16.94
CA SER A 469 -11.58 14.69 17.09
C SER A 469 -10.94 14.65 18.48
N PHE A 470 -10.34 15.73 18.93
CA PHE A 470 -9.72 15.81 20.24
C PHE A 470 -10.74 15.69 21.38
N ASN A 471 -11.85 16.46 21.29
CA ASN A 471 -12.91 16.49 22.30
C ASN A 471 -13.66 15.16 22.42
N TYR A 472 -13.79 14.39 21.34
CA TYR A 472 -14.39 13.07 21.39
C TYR A 472 -13.68 12.20 22.45
N THR A 473 -12.35 12.06 22.34
CA THR A 473 -11.58 11.29 23.34
C THR A 473 -11.65 11.92 24.74
N THR A 474 -11.57 13.26 24.84
CA THR A 474 -11.65 13.98 26.13
C THR A 474 -12.95 13.70 26.89
N THR A 475 -14.06 13.50 26.19
CA THR A 475 -15.39 13.26 26.76
C THR A 475 -15.74 11.77 26.93
N HIS A 476 -14.92 10.87 26.37
CA HIS A 476 -15.12 9.42 26.43
C HIS A 476 -14.04 8.75 27.27
N LEU A 477 -14.06 9.03 28.58
CA LEU A 477 -13.14 8.47 29.57
C LEU A 477 -13.86 7.46 30.46
N GLY A 478 -13.14 6.38 30.81
CA GLY A 478 -13.62 5.35 31.72
C GLY A 478 -13.30 5.62 33.20
N PRO A 479 -13.49 4.62 34.07
CA PRO A 479 -13.32 4.75 35.52
C PRO A 479 -11.91 5.19 35.96
N HIS A 480 -10.86 4.81 35.21
CA HIS A 480 -9.46 5.16 35.52
C HIS A 480 -9.03 6.46 34.82
N LYS A 481 -9.95 7.20 34.20
CA LYS A 481 -9.69 8.41 33.40
C LYS A 481 -8.84 8.15 32.14
N LEU A 482 -8.78 6.91 31.69
CA LEU A 482 -8.21 6.50 30.44
C LEU A 482 -9.30 6.51 29.34
N PRO A 483 -8.95 6.63 28.05
CA PRO A 483 -9.93 6.63 26.99
C PRO A 483 -10.68 5.30 26.87
N LEU A 484 -12.00 5.36 26.67
CA LEU A 484 -12.83 4.20 26.36
C LEU A 484 -12.40 3.61 25.01
N ILE A 485 -12.27 2.29 24.94
CA ILE A 485 -11.80 1.61 23.72
C ILE A 485 -12.85 1.57 22.58
N GLY A 486 -14.16 1.62 22.96
CA GLY A 486 -15.24 1.39 22.01
C GLY A 486 -15.32 -0.08 21.56
N ARG A 487 -15.56 -0.30 20.27
CA ARG A 487 -15.57 -1.62 19.64
C ARG A 487 -14.19 -2.25 19.65
N ALA A 488 -13.19 -1.45 19.31
CA ALA A 488 -11.76 -1.76 19.35
C ALA A 488 -10.97 -0.43 19.24
N ASP A 489 -9.66 -0.51 19.38
CA ASP A 489 -8.72 0.53 18.98
C ASP A 489 -7.97 0.10 17.70
N TRP A 490 -6.70 0.51 17.49
CA TRP A 490 -5.89 0.12 16.35
C TRP A 490 -5.84 -1.39 16.13
N ASN A 491 -5.87 -2.18 17.21
CA ASN A 491 -6.00 -3.64 17.13
C ASN A 491 -7.48 -4.01 17.01
N ASP A 492 -7.99 -4.08 15.78
CA ASP A 492 -9.37 -4.45 15.45
C ASP A 492 -9.86 -5.74 16.13
N CYS A 493 -8.92 -6.58 16.54
CA CYS A 493 -9.20 -7.89 17.11
C CYS A 493 -9.30 -7.90 18.64
N LEU A 494 -8.99 -6.79 19.33
CA LEU A 494 -9.18 -6.65 20.76
C LEU A 494 -10.56 -6.05 21.06
N ASN A 495 -11.56 -6.93 21.25
CA ASN A 495 -12.97 -6.56 21.28
C ASN A 495 -13.56 -6.66 22.69
N LEU A 496 -13.19 -5.73 23.58
CA LEU A 496 -13.51 -5.78 25.01
C LEU A 496 -14.99 -5.52 25.37
N ASN A 497 -15.81 -5.14 24.37
CA ASN A 497 -17.24 -4.86 24.55
C ASN A 497 -18.16 -5.74 23.66
N CYS A 498 -17.62 -6.61 22.80
CA CYS A 498 -18.42 -7.21 21.73
C CYS A 498 -18.99 -8.60 22.07
N PHE A 499 -18.34 -9.41 22.88
CA PHE A 499 -18.77 -10.74 23.38
C PHE A 499 -19.42 -11.67 22.32
N SER A 500 -18.91 -11.69 21.08
CA SER A 500 -19.42 -12.51 19.99
C SER A 500 -19.09 -13.97 20.21
N SER A 501 -20.09 -14.86 20.18
CA SER A 501 -19.93 -16.29 20.46
C SER A 501 -20.56 -17.20 19.40
N ALA A 502 -21.35 -16.66 18.47
CA ALA A 502 -22.07 -17.46 17.49
C ALA A 502 -21.32 -17.50 16.14
N PRO A 503 -21.38 -18.63 15.40
CA PRO A 503 -20.82 -18.72 14.06
C PRO A 503 -21.44 -17.66 13.11
N GLY A 504 -20.61 -16.98 12.34
CA GLY A 504 -21.04 -15.98 11.37
C GLY A 504 -21.19 -14.55 11.94
N GLU A 505 -21.04 -14.36 13.25
CA GLU A 505 -20.92 -13.04 13.84
C GLU A 505 -19.55 -12.43 13.49
N SER A 506 -19.58 -11.15 13.15
CA SER A 506 -18.35 -10.36 12.95
C SER A 506 -18.12 -9.45 14.13
N PHE A 507 -16.96 -9.49 14.73
CA PHE A 507 -16.56 -8.57 15.79
C PHE A 507 -16.60 -7.09 15.35
N GLN A 508 -16.52 -6.81 14.06
CA GLN A 508 -16.64 -5.46 13.52
C GLN A 508 -18.08 -4.96 13.41
N THR A 509 -19.07 -5.84 13.34
CA THR A 509 -20.47 -5.48 13.09
C THR A 509 -21.44 -5.94 14.19
N THR A 510 -21.01 -6.86 15.07
CA THR A 510 -21.84 -7.39 16.16
C THR A 510 -21.80 -6.44 17.37
N GLY A 511 -22.94 -6.22 18.00
CA GLY A 511 -23.05 -5.42 19.23
C GLY A 511 -23.01 -6.26 20.51
N PRO A 512 -22.87 -5.60 21.68
CA PRO A 512 -22.61 -4.18 21.84
C PRO A 512 -21.22 -3.78 21.32
N SER A 513 -21.08 -2.56 20.84
CA SER A 513 -19.82 -2.01 20.29
C SER A 513 -19.19 -0.95 21.20
N GLU A 514 -19.88 -0.59 22.26
CA GLU A 514 -19.45 0.44 23.20
C GLU A 514 -19.81 0.03 24.62
N GLY A 515 -19.05 0.54 25.58
CA GLY A 515 -19.30 0.34 27.00
C GLY A 515 -18.63 1.45 27.81
N PRO A 516 -19.12 1.71 29.06
CA PRO A 516 -18.62 2.81 29.88
C PRO A 516 -17.38 2.44 30.72
N VAL A 517 -16.81 1.25 30.55
CA VAL A 517 -15.79 0.70 31.46
C VAL A 517 -14.51 0.31 30.76
N ALA A 518 -14.57 -0.36 29.60
CA ALA A 518 -13.38 -0.86 28.92
C ALA A 518 -12.52 0.30 28.37
N GLU A 519 -11.25 0.37 28.78
CA GLU A 519 -10.33 1.48 28.53
C GLU A 519 -9.07 1.02 27.80
N SER A 520 -8.49 1.88 26.96
CA SER A 520 -7.25 1.63 26.20
C SER A 520 -6.11 2.52 26.64
N VAL A 521 -5.01 1.92 27.11
CA VAL A 521 -3.76 2.63 27.41
C VAL A 521 -3.05 3.06 26.12
N PHE A 522 -3.23 2.32 25.04
CA PHE A 522 -2.71 2.69 23.73
C PHE A 522 -3.34 4.02 23.23
N ILE A 523 -4.67 4.16 23.29
CA ILE A 523 -5.34 5.42 22.93
C ILE A 523 -4.88 6.56 23.84
N ALA A 524 -4.62 6.30 25.13
CA ALA A 524 -4.09 7.31 26.04
C ALA A 524 -2.70 7.81 25.60
N GLY A 525 -1.81 6.92 25.16
CA GLY A 525 -0.53 7.27 24.54
C GLY A 525 -0.69 8.13 23.29
N MET A 526 -1.63 7.75 22.40
CA MET A 526 -1.97 8.55 21.22
C MET A 526 -2.50 9.95 21.60
N TYR A 527 -3.37 10.02 22.58
CA TYR A 527 -3.95 11.27 23.03
C TYR A 527 -2.89 12.26 23.52
N VAL A 528 -1.91 11.78 24.29
CA VAL A 528 -0.80 12.62 24.74
C VAL A 528 0.04 13.09 23.55
N LYS A 529 0.38 12.20 22.60
CA LYS A 529 1.18 12.55 21.44
C LYS A 529 0.46 13.55 20.53
N TYR A 530 -0.72 13.20 20.06
CA TYR A 530 -1.46 14.01 19.08
C TYR A 530 -2.21 15.18 19.69
N GLY A 531 -2.49 15.14 20.99
CA GLY A 531 -2.95 16.30 21.73
C GLY A 531 -1.88 17.42 21.79
N ASN A 532 -0.60 17.07 21.95
CA ASN A 532 0.50 18.05 21.83
C ASN A 532 0.58 18.64 20.41
N GLU A 533 0.43 17.82 19.36
CA GLU A 533 0.36 18.29 17.97
C GLU A 533 -0.82 19.25 17.75
N TYR A 534 -1.99 18.95 18.31
CA TYR A 534 -3.16 19.80 18.24
C TYR A 534 -2.96 21.10 19.01
N ALA A 535 -2.36 21.07 20.19
CA ALA A 535 -2.01 22.26 20.94
C ALA A 535 -1.07 23.17 20.14
N ASP A 536 -0.08 22.60 19.45
CA ASP A 536 0.83 23.38 18.57
C ASP A 536 0.08 24.01 17.37
N ILE A 537 -0.89 23.28 16.78
CA ILE A 537 -1.78 23.85 15.74
C ILE A 537 -2.59 25.01 16.30
N CYS A 538 -3.18 24.88 17.48
CA CYS A 538 -3.90 25.96 18.16
C CYS A 538 -3.01 27.17 18.44
N HIS A 539 -1.78 26.95 18.90
CA HIS A 539 -0.78 28.00 19.16
C HIS A 539 -0.52 28.84 17.90
N ILE A 540 -0.22 28.16 16.78
CA ILE A 540 0.11 28.83 15.51
C ILE A 540 -1.10 29.55 14.93
N SER A 541 -2.31 29.00 15.17
CA SER A 541 -3.59 29.60 14.75
C SER A 541 -4.04 30.75 15.69
N GLY A 542 -3.29 31.06 16.76
CA GLY A 542 -3.61 32.13 17.69
C GLY A 542 -4.75 31.80 18.67
N LEU A 543 -5.11 30.53 18.83
CA LEU A 543 -6.19 30.04 19.68
C LEU A 543 -5.68 29.74 21.10
N THR A 544 -5.20 30.78 21.81
CA THR A 544 -4.48 30.64 23.08
C THR A 544 -5.29 29.98 24.19
N GLU A 545 -6.58 30.29 24.31
CA GLU A 545 -7.44 29.66 25.34
C GLU A 545 -7.60 28.16 25.09
N GLU A 546 -7.80 27.78 23.84
CA GLU A 546 -7.92 26.39 23.42
C GLU A 546 -6.59 25.64 23.58
N GLU A 547 -5.47 26.24 23.19
CA GLU A 547 -4.12 25.69 23.44
C GLU A 547 -3.93 25.33 24.91
N ASN A 548 -4.21 26.28 25.83
CA ASN A 548 -4.05 26.07 27.27
C ASN A 548 -4.96 24.93 27.78
N ALA A 549 -6.21 24.87 27.33
CA ALA A 549 -7.13 23.80 27.69
C ALA A 549 -6.64 22.44 27.21
N VAL A 550 -6.20 22.33 25.95
CA VAL A 550 -5.65 21.10 25.37
C VAL A 550 -4.42 20.63 26.15
N ARG A 551 -3.46 21.51 26.42
CA ARG A 551 -2.25 21.16 27.22
C ARG A 551 -2.62 20.66 28.62
N SER A 552 -3.61 21.28 29.27
CA SER A 552 -4.09 20.78 30.58
C SER A 552 -4.68 19.38 30.50
N HIS A 553 -5.49 19.10 29.47
CA HIS A 553 -6.04 17.76 29.27
C HIS A 553 -4.98 16.72 28.94
N VAL A 554 -3.95 17.08 28.16
CA VAL A 554 -2.79 16.23 27.87
C VAL A 554 -2.02 15.90 29.14
N ASP A 555 -1.78 16.90 30.01
CA ASP A 555 -1.11 16.69 31.30
C ASP A 555 -1.91 15.79 32.24
N ASP A 556 -3.23 15.89 32.25
CA ASP A 556 -4.10 15.02 33.05
C ASP A 556 -4.10 13.58 32.51
N MET A 557 -4.10 13.39 31.19
CA MET A 557 -3.97 12.06 30.58
C MET A 557 -2.59 11.44 30.86
N TYR A 558 -1.51 12.23 30.77
CA TYR A 558 -0.16 11.79 31.14
C TYR A 558 -0.13 11.21 32.56
N LYS A 559 -0.73 11.93 33.52
CA LYS A 559 -0.84 11.46 34.92
C LYS A 559 -1.69 10.20 35.04
N ALA A 560 -2.84 10.13 34.35
CA ALA A 560 -3.71 8.96 34.36
C ALA A 560 -3.00 7.70 33.86
N VAL A 561 -2.14 7.80 32.84
CA VAL A 561 -1.33 6.67 32.36
C VAL A 561 -0.31 6.24 33.40
N LEU A 562 0.35 7.17 34.09
CA LEU A 562 1.29 6.82 35.17
C LEU A 562 0.58 6.17 36.37
N ASP A 563 -0.61 6.65 36.73
CA ASP A 563 -1.34 6.21 37.93
C ASP A 563 -2.04 4.85 37.72
N ALA A 564 -2.62 4.64 36.51
CA ALA A 564 -3.47 3.48 36.22
C ALA A 564 -3.01 2.64 35.00
N GLY A 565 -2.14 3.14 34.16
CA GLY A 565 -1.64 2.43 32.98
C GLY A 565 -0.31 1.70 33.17
N TRP A 566 0.32 1.76 34.34
CA TRP A 566 1.62 1.15 34.61
C TRP A 566 1.51 -0.11 35.47
N ASP A 567 2.15 -1.22 35.05
CA ASP A 567 2.10 -2.53 35.71
C ASP A 567 3.42 -2.95 36.42
N GLY A 568 4.26 -1.97 36.78
CA GLY A 568 5.53 -2.19 37.48
C GLY A 568 6.75 -2.33 36.61
N GLU A 569 6.68 -3.03 35.48
CA GLU A 569 7.78 -3.21 34.52
C GLU A 569 7.41 -2.75 33.10
N TRP A 570 6.12 -2.63 32.76
CA TRP A 570 5.63 -2.18 31.44
C TRP A 570 4.27 -1.49 31.53
N PHE A 571 3.79 -0.88 30.46
CA PHE A 571 2.45 -0.30 30.36
C PHE A 571 1.41 -1.38 30.09
N LEU A 572 0.28 -1.35 30.85
CA LEU A 572 -0.90 -2.18 30.58
C LEU A 572 -1.40 -2.00 29.14
N ARG A 573 -2.06 -3.02 28.61
CA ARG A 573 -2.76 -2.89 27.33
C ARG A 573 -4.08 -2.15 27.47
N ALA A 574 -4.88 -2.56 28.43
CA ALA A 574 -6.26 -2.11 28.58
C ALA A 574 -6.84 -2.49 29.95
N TYR A 575 -8.04 -1.98 30.22
CA TYR A 575 -8.99 -2.57 31.17
C TYR A 575 -10.18 -3.12 30.39
N ASP A 576 -10.67 -4.31 30.75
CA ASP A 576 -11.84 -4.91 30.10
C ASP A 576 -13.18 -4.36 30.61
N ALA A 577 -14.31 -4.88 30.10
CA ALA A 577 -15.65 -4.42 30.48
C ALA A 577 -15.99 -4.64 31.98
N GLU A 578 -15.22 -5.47 32.69
CA GLU A 578 -15.35 -5.72 34.14
C GLU A 578 -14.24 -5.03 34.96
N SER A 579 -13.51 -4.09 34.36
CA SER A 579 -12.35 -3.40 34.96
C SER A 579 -11.20 -4.33 35.36
N ARG A 580 -11.05 -5.49 34.75
CA ARG A 580 -9.89 -6.35 34.92
C ARG A 580 -8.76 -5.88 34.00
N LYS A 581 -7.52 -5.98 34.47
CA LYS A 581 -6.34 -5.61 33.69
C LYS A 581 -6.14 -6.56 32.49
N VAL A 582 -5.82 -6.01 31.35
CA VAL A 582 -5.36 -6.72 30.14
C VAL A 582 -3.92 -6.28 29.87
N GLY A 583 -3.04 -7.22 29.57
CA GLY A 583 -1.62 -6.89 29.35
C GLY A 583 -0.86 -6.68 30.68
N SER A 584 -1.19 -7.42 31.72
CA SER A 584 -0.60 -7.37 33.06
C SER A 584 0.19 -8.65 33.36
N HIS A 585 1.21 -8.54 34.21
CA HIS A 585 1.91 -9.71 34.78
C HIS A 585 0.96 -10.64 35.57
N GLU A 586 -0.22 -10.14 35.96
CA GLU A 586 -1.27 -10.92 36.67
C GLU A 586 -2.03 -11.86 35.71
N CYS A 587 -1.96 -11.64 34.38
CA CYS A 587 -2.62 -12.45 33.37
C CYS A 587 -1.88 -13.79 33.13
N GLU A 588 -2.59 -14.87 32.80
CA GLU A 588 -1.97 -16.14 32.41
C GLU A 588 -1.33 -16.06 31.02
N ASP A 589 -2.09 -15.60 30.03
CA ASP A 589 -1.66 -15.33 28.66
C ASP A 589 -1.78 -13.83 28.36
N GLY A 590 -1.12 -13.30 27.34
CA GLY A 590 -1.20 -11.89 26.97
C GLY A 590 -0.73 -10.93 28.04
N GLN A 591 0.41 -11.22 28.70
CA GLN A 591 0.93 -10.39 29.81
C GLN A 591 1.48 -9.05 29.36
N ILE A 592 2.10 -9.00 28.20
CA ILE A 592 2.66 -7.77 27.63
C ILE A 592 2.26 -7.62 26.15
N TYR A 593 1.91 -6.40 25.74
CA TYR A 593 1.55 -6.02 24.38
C TYR A 593 2.42 -4.89 23.88
N ILE A 594 2.78 -4.90 22.61
CA ILE A 594 3.70 -3.94 21.97
C ILE A 594 3.11 -2.53 21.87
N GLU A 595 1.79 -2.40 21.58
CA GLU A 595 1.14 -1.16 21.19
C GLU A 595 1.32 -0.05 22.26
N PRO A 596 0.99 -0.25 23.56
CA PRO A 596 1.17 0.80 24.55
C PRO A 596 2.64 1.07 24.86
N GLN A 597 3.53 0.07 24.75
CA GLN A 597 4.95 0.29 24.98
C GLN A 597 5.51 1.28 23.96
N GLY A 598 5.26 1.03 22.66
CA GLY A 598 5.70 1.92 21.59
C GLY A 598 5.11 3.31 21.69
N PHE A 599 3.77 3.43 21.81
CA PHE A 599 3.11 4.74 21.76
C PHE A 599 3.27 5.59 23.01
N CYS A 600 3.20 5.02 24.22
CA CYS A 600 3.41 5.78 25.44
C CYS A 600 4.84 6.36 25.51
N VAL A 601 5.86 5.55 25.18
CA VAL A 601 7.24 6.04 25.16
C VAL A 601 7.46 7.05 24.02
N MET A 602 6.91 6.80 22.83
CA MET A 602 6.97 7.76 21.73
C MET A 602 6.28 9.10 22.06
N ALA A 603 5.26 9.09 22.91
CA ALA A 603 4.61 10.29 23.46
C ALA A 603 5.42 10.95 24.58
N GLY A 604 6.53 10.38 25.02
CA GLY A 604 7.37 10.87 26.11
C GLY A 604 6.89 10.45 27.53
N ILE A 605 5.86 9.59 27.62
CA ILE A 605 5.33 9.13 28.92
C ILE A 605 6.34 8.22 29.59
N GLY A 606 6.61 8.48 30.88
CA GLY A 606 7.52 7.69 31.70
C GLY A 606 9.02 7.94 31.45
N VAL A 607 9.40 8.84 30.53
CA VAL A 607 10.81 9.14 30.24
C VAL A 607 11.48 9.81 31.44
N LYS A 608 10.84 10.82 32.03
CA LYS A 608 11.37 11.55 33.18
C LYS A 608 11.41 10.66 34.44
N GLU A 609 10.50 9.73 34.54
CA GLU A 609 10.37 8.81 35.68
C GLU A 609 11.26 7.56 35.53
N GLY A 610 11.93 7.37 34.41
CA GLY A 610 12.72 6.17 34.10
C GLY A 610 11.89 4.92 33.79
N LEU A 611 10.56 5.07 33.62
CA LEU A 611 9.66 3.96 33.30
C LEU A 611 9.75 3.55 31.83
N ALA A 612 9.99 4.51 30.95
CA ALA A 612 10.18 4.27 29.52
C ALA A 612 11.33 3.29 29.24
N GLN A 613 12.46 3.42 29.94
CA GLN A 613 13.58 2.48 29.83
C GLN A 613 13.17 1.06 30.26
N LYS A 614 12.47 0.93 31.41
CA LYS A 614 11.99 -0.38 31.88
C LYS A 614 11.02 -1.03 30.89
N ALA A 615 10.11 -0.23 30.29
CA ALA A 615 9.17 -0.74 29.29
C ALA A 615 9.92 -1.27 28.06
N MET A 616 10.91 -0.54 27.56
CA MET A 616 11.71 -0.99 26.41
C MET A 616 12.59 -2.21 26.74
N ASP A 617 13.13 -2.30 27.95
CA ASP A 617 13.87 -3.49 28.41
C ASP A 617 12.95 -4.72 28.51
N SER A 618 11.69 -4.53 28.91
CA SER A 618 10.69 -5.60 28.94
C SER A 618 10.31 -6.06 27.54
N VAL A 619 10.16 -5.14 26.58
CA VAL A 619 9.93 -5.45 25.17
C VAL A 619 11.09 -6.29 24.61
N GLU A 620 12.34 -5.88 24.82
CA GLU A 620 13.53 -6.63 24.39
C GLU A 620 13.56 -8.04 25.00
N LYS A 621 13.33 -8.14 26.28
CA LYS A 621 13.41 -9.41 27.02
C LYS A 621 12.31 -10.41 26.64
N ILE A 622 11.07 -9.93 26.38
CA ILE A 622 9.88 -10.80 26.29
C ILE A 622 9.36 -10.90 24.87
N LEU A 623 9.30 -9.80 24.11
CA LEU A 623 8.67 -9.74 22.80
C LEU A 623 9.67 -9.85 21.65
N ASP A 624 10.94 -9.51 21.84
CA ASP A 624 11.90 -9.47 20.75
C ASP A 624 12.29 -10.87 20.25
N THR A 625 12.48 -10.95 18.94
CA THR A 625 12.94 -12.17 18.24
C THR A 625 13.95 -11.79 17.15
N LYS A 626 14.57 -12.79 16.54
CA LYS A 626 15.48 -12.57 15.39
C LYS A 626 14.79 -12.05 14.13
N TYR A 627 13.44 -12.09 14.03
CA TYR A 627 12.66 -11.66 12.86
C TYR A 627 11.78 -10.43 13.12
N GLY A 628 11.88 -9.85 14.31
CA GLY A 628 11.11 -8.70 14.74
C GLY A 628 10.48 -8.89 16.11
N ILE A 629 9.69 -7.91 16.54
CA ILE A 629 9.05 -7.85 17.86
C ILE A 629 7.63 -8.36 17.73
N MET A 630 7.28 -9.37 18.54
CA MET A 630 5.93 -9.95 18.59
C MET A 630 4.94 -8.96 19.20
N ILE A 631 3.67 -9.06 18.76
CA ILE A 631 2.62 -8.15 19.22
C ILE A 631 2.27 -8.34 20.69
N LEU A 632 2.31 -9.58 21.18
CA LEU A 632 2.04 -9.92 22.60
C LEU A 632 2.76 -11.21 23.02
N GLN A 633 2.89 -11.42 24.33
CA GLN A 633 3.33 -12.69 24.95
C GLN A 633 2.80 -12.82 26.37
N PRO A 634 2.62 -14.06 26.89
CA PRO A 634 2.49 -15.33 26.15
C PRO A 634 1.31 -15.34 25.18
N ALA A 635 1.36 -16.19 24.12
CA ALA A 635 0.26 -16.36 23.19
C ALA A 635 -0.99 -16.93 23.88
N TYR A 636 -2.17 -16.50 23.47
CA TYR A 636 -3.44 -17.10 23.89
C TYR A 636 -3.56 -18.53 23.37
N ARG A 637 -3.83 -19.48 24.25
CA ARG A 637 -3.95 -20.90 23.96
C ARG A 637 -5.39 -21.37 23.81
N SER A 638 -6.35 -20.50 24.18
CA SER A 638 -7.79 -20.75 24.09
C SER A 638 -8.54 -19.47 23.77
N TYR A 639 -9.76 -19.62 23.27
CA TYR A 639 -10.63 -18.48 22.99
C TYR A 639 -11.17 -17.89 24.30
N HIS A 640 -11.05 -16.57 24.43
CA HIS A 640 -11.53 -15.76 25.53
C HIS A 640 -12.61 -14.80 25.03
N LEU A 641 -13.86 -15.04 25.42
CA LEU A 641 -15.02 -14.27 25.00
C LEU A 641 -14.88 -12.78 25.33
N GLU A 642 -14.29 -12.46 26.48
CA GLU A 642 -14.08 -11.12 26.99
C GLU A 642 -12.95 -10.32 26.28
N LEU A 643 -12.11 -11.00 25.51
CA LEU A 643 -11.03 -10.39 24.74
C LEU A 643 -11.31 -10.33 23.25
N GLY A 644 -12.17 -11.20 22.76
CA GLY A 644 -12.61 -11.24 21.37
C GLY A 644 -11.65 -11.94 20.42
N GLU A 645 -11.58 -11.44 19.20
CA GLU A 645 -10.94 -12.11 18.06
C GLU A 645 -9.44 -12.35 18.25
N VAL A 646 -8.75 -11.51 19.00
CA VAL A 646 -7.30 -11.66 19.30
C VAL A 646 -6.96 -13.04 19.85
N SER A 647 -7.84 -13.64 20.64
CA SER A 647 -7.66 -14.96 21.24
C SER A 647 -8.15 -16.13 20.36
N SER A 648 -8.74 -15.86 19.19
CA SER A 648 -9.23 -16.86 18.25
C SER A 648 -8.19 -17.39 17.27
N TYR A 649 -7.12 -16.60 17.02
CA TYR A 649 -6.06 -17.02 16.12
C TYR A 649 -5.14 -18.06 16.73
N PRO A 650 -4.58 -18.97 15.92
CA PRO A 650 -3.55 -19.89 16.41
C PRO A 650 -2.34 -19.13 16.99
N PRO A 651 -1.68 -19.67 18.05
CA PRO A 651 -0.49 -19.06 18.62
C PRO A 651 0.61 -18.76 17.59
N GLY A 652 1.16 -17.57 17.63
CA GLY A 652 2.21 -17.10 16.73
C GLY A 652 1.69 -16.54 15.39
N TYR A 653 0.37 -16.46 15.18
CA TYR A 653 -0.19 -15.90 13.94
C TYR A 653 -1.02 -14.66 14.21
N LYS A 654 -0.95 -13.70 13.27
CA LYS A 654 -1.70 -12.43 13.31
C LYS A 654 -1.53 -11.74 14.66
N GLU A 655 -2.63 -11.29 15.24
CA GLU A 655 -2.63 -10.57 16.52
C GLU A 655 -2.43 -11.47 17.74
N ASN A 656 -2.43 -12.81 17.59
CA ASN A 656 -2.09 -13.73 18.69
C ASN A 656 -0.60 -14.11 18.67
N ALA A 657 0.25 -13.25 19.19
CA ALA A 657 1.70 -13.44 19.31
C ALA A 657 2.46 -13.55 17.97
N GLY A 658 1.87 -13.12 16.84
CA GLY A 658 2.60 -12.89 15.60
C GLY A 658 3.51 -11.66 15.71
N ILE A 659 4.44 -11.49 14.77
CA ILE A 659 5.19 -10.26 14.58
C ILE A 659 4.37 -9.39 13.64
N PHE A 660 3.65 -8.41 14.18
CA PHE A 660 2.90 -7.46 13.38
C PHE A 660 3.85 -6.32 12.99
N CYS A 661 4.31 -6.31 11.72
CA CYS A 661 5.40 -5.42 11.30
C CYS A 661 5.08 -3.93 11.45
N HIS A 662 3.80 -3.56 11.44
CA HIS A 662 3.32 -2.18 11.60
C HIS A 662 3.71 -1.55 12.95
N ASN A 663 3.73 -2.35 14.04
CA ASN A 663 4.05 -1.86 15.39
C ASN A 663 5.56 -1.77 15.66
N ASN A 664 6.37 -2.50 14.91
CA ASN A 664 7.82 -2.54 15.13
C ASN A 664 8.48 -1.15 14.99
N PRO A 665 8.11 -0.33 13.96
CA PRO A 665 8.59 1.05 13.89
C PRO A 665 8.21 1.93 15.08
N TRP A 666 7.08 1.69 15.76
CA TRP A 666 6.72 2.44 16.97
C TRP A 666 7.71 2.19 18.10
N VAL A 667 8.17 0.93 18.25
CA VAL A 667 9.23 0.60 19.22
C VAL A 667 10.55 1.20 18.78
N SER A 668 10.93 1.11 17.51
CA SER A 668 12.15 1.74 16.99
C SER A 668 12.18 3.26 17.26
N ILE A 669 11.04 3.96 17.09
CA ILE A 669 10.91 5.39 17.45
C ILE A 669 11.04 5.56 18.98
N ALA A 670 10.36 4.74 19.78
CA ALA A 670 10.44 4.78 21.23
C ALA A 670 11.88 4.61 21.75
N GLU A 671 12.64 3.71 21.13
CA GLU A 671 14.06 3.48 21.43
C GLU A 671 14.91 4.74 21.13
N THR A 672 14.59 5.48 20.07
CA THR A 672 15.26 6.78 19.83
C THR A 672 14.92 7.84 20.87
N VAL A 673 13.71 7.80 21.45
CA VAL A 673 13.29 8.73 22.52
C VAL A 673 14.08 8.52 23.81
N ILE A 674 14.44 7.27 24.12
CA ILE A 674 15.30 6.93 25.27
C ILE A 674 16.80 6.90 24.93
N ASP A 675 17.19 7.31 23.71
CA ASP A 675 18.56 7.37 23.21
C ASP A 675 19.26 6.01 23.03
N ASP A 676 18.49 4.93 22.85
CA ASP A 676 19.04 3.61 22.53
C ASP A 676 19.17 3.42 21.01
N LYS A 677 20.13 4.11 20.42
CA LYS A 677 20.37 4.21 18.98
C LYS A 677 20.68 2.90 18.28
N ASN A 678 21.44 2.01 18.95
CA ASN A 678 21.81 0.72 18.36
C ASN A 678 20.59 -0.21 18.30
N ARG A 679 19.79 -0.26 19.36
CA ARG A 679 18.58 -1.08 19.40
C ARG A 679 17.51 -0.56 18.43
N ALA A 680 17.33 0.76 18.32
CA ALA A 680 16.43 1.38 17.35
C ALA A 680 16.74 0.94 15.91
N PHE A 681 18.01 0.90 15.54
CA PHE A 681 18.43 0.47 14.20
C PHE A 681 18.34 -1.06 14.02
N GLU A 682 18.64 -1.87 15.06
CA GLU A 682 18.42 -3.31 15.01
C GLU A 682 16.95 -3.66 14.83
N THR A 683 16.03 -3.02 15.57
CA THR A 683 14.59 -3.16 15.41
C THR A 683 14.15 -2.85 13.97
N TYR A 684 14.66 -1.76 13.38
CA TYR A 684 14.41 -1.41 11.97
C TYR A 684 14.87 -2.52 11.02
N LYS A 685 16.09 -3.04 11.18
CA LYS A 685 16.68 -4.06 10.26
C LYS A 685 15.93 -5.38 10.25
N LYS A 686 15.39 -5.81 11.41
CA LYS A 686 14.73 -7.12 11.56
C LYS A 686 13.52 -7.31 10.66
N ILE A 687 12.82 -6.24 10.29
CA ILE A 687 11.65 -6.28 9.41
C ILE A 687 11.92 -5.65 8.03
N CYS A 688 13.12 -5.10 7.81
CA CYS A 688 13.45 -4.39 6.57
C CYS A 688 13.80 -5.37 5.45
N PRO A 689 13.07 -5.38 4.32
CA PRO A 689 13.18 -6.41 3.28
C PRO A 689 14.60 -6.63 2.74
N ALA A 690 15.35 -5.55 2.47
CA ALA A 690 16.72 -5.67 1.93
C ALA A 690 17.70 -6.39 2.87
N TYR A 691 17.41 -6.43 4.18
CA TYR A 691 18.21 -7.20 5.14
C TYR A 691 17.72 -8.66 5.30
N LEU A 692 16.54 -8.97 4.74
CA LEU A 692 15.92 -10.31 4.80
C LEU A 692 16.08 -11.09 3.48
N GLU A 693 16.68 -10.51 2.44
CA GLU A 693 16.85 -11.12 1.11
C GLU A 693 17.52 -12.51 1.18
N GLU A 694 18.52 -12.67 2.05
CA GLU A 694 19.27 -13.94 2.18
C GLU A 694 18.42 -15.09 2.75
N ILE A 695 17.31 -14.78 3.42
CA ILE A 695 16.37 -15.76 3.99
C ILE A 695 15.03 -15.80 3.25
N SER A 696 14.99 -15.42 1.98
CA SER A 696 13.76 -15.34 1.17
C SER A 696 12.95 -16.65 1.14
N GLU A 697 13.61 -17.82 1.27
CA GLU A 697 12.89 -19.11 1.36
C GLU A 697 12.11 -19.28 2.67
N ILE A 698 12.52 -18.61 3.76
CA ILE A 698 11.83 -18.59 5.05
C ILE A 698 10.80 -17.46 5.07
N HIS A 699 11.24 -16.27 4.69
CA HIS A 699 10.42 -15.05 4.69
C HIS A 699 9.31 -15.11 3.64
N ARG A 700 9.57 -15.67 2.46
CA ARG A 700 8.68 -16.01 1.34
C ARG A 700 8.07 -14.85 0.56
N THR A 701 7.76 -13.72 1.21
CA THR A 701 7.27 -12.52 0.51
C THR A 701 8.42 -11.79 -0.21
N GLU A 702 8.06 -10.81 -1.02
CA GLU A 702 8.97 -10.06 -1.87
C GLU A 702 10.10 -9.41 -1.05
N PRO A 703 11.38 -9.56 -1.43
CA PRO A 703 12.50 -8.97 -0.69
C PRO A 703 12.71 -7.48 -0.93
N TYR A 704 11.82 -6.82 -1.66
CA TYR A 704 11.89 -5.38 -1.97
C TYR A 704 10.77 -4.55 -1.32
N VAL A 705 9.81 -5.18 -0.62
CA VAL A 705 8.71 -4.48 0.06
C VAL A 705 8.40 -5.07 1.43
N TYR A 706 7.90 -4.23 2.33
CA TYR A 706 7.50 -4.64 3.67
C TYR A 706 6.24 -5.49 3.66
N SER A 707 6.20 -6.45 4.57
CA SER A 707 5.03 -7.28 4.86
C SER A 707 4.22 -6.73 6.03
N GLN A 708 2.96 -7.11 6.12
CA GLN A 708 2.10 -6.77 7.24
C GLN A 708 2.52 -7.52 8.51
N MET A 709 2.78 -8.83 8.37
CA MET A 709 3.11 -9.68 9.50
C MET A 709 4.10 -10.78 9.13
N ILE A 710 4.78 -11.26 10.18
CA ILE A 710 5.68 -12.43 10.15
C ILE A 710 5.20 -13.38 11.25
N ALA A 711 5.19 -14.68 10.98
CA ALA A 711 4.84 -15.70 11.97
C ALA A 711 5.80 -15.64 13.17
N GLY A 712 5.24 -15.56 14.39
CA GLY A 712 5.95 -15.46 15.65
C GLY A 712 6.57 -16.78 16.11
N LYS A 713 7.28 -16.75 17.25
CA LYS A 713 8.04 -17.92 17.76
C LYS A 713 7.18 -19.12 18.10
N ASP A 714 5.88 -18.89 18.39
CA ASP A 714 4.92 -19.94 18.76
C ASP A 714 4.30 -20.64 17.54
N ALA A 715 4.52 -20.09 16.33
CA ALA A 715 4.06 -20.66 15.07
C ALA A 715 5.02 -21.73 14.53
N ALA A 716 4.47 -22.77 13.90
CA ALA A 716 5.27 -23.81 13.25
C ALA A 716 6.12 -23.25 12.07
N SER A 717 5.64 -22.18 11.42
CA SER A 717 6.33 -21.48 10.32
C SER A 717 7.06 -20.20 10.78
N PHE A 718 7.68 -20.20 11.94
CA PHE A 718 8.37 -19.04 12.50
C PHE A 718 9.29 -18.35 11.47
N GLY A 719 9.04 -17.07 11.22
CA GLY A 719 9.75 -16.26 10.24
C GLY A 719 9.07 -16.13 8.86
N GLU A 720 8.00 -16.91 8.59
CA GLU A 720 7.22 -16.78 7.37
C GLU A 720 6.38 -15.49 7.38
N ALA A 721 6.58 -14.64 6.38
CA ALA A 721 5.83 -13.41 6.22
C ALA A 721 4.57 -13.59 5.34
N LYS A 722 3.60 -12.71 5.54
CA LYS A 722 2.34 -12.65 4.79
C LYS A 722 1.90 -11.21 4.52
N ASN A 723 1.04 -11.05 3.52
CA ASN A 723 0.37 -9.80 3.18
C ASN A 723 1.38 -8.66 2.94
N SER A 724 2.19 -8.82 1.90
CA SER A 724 3.11 -7.78 1.43
C SER A 724 2.38 -6.59 0.79
N TRP A 725 3.06 -5.48 0.59
CA TRP A 725 2.65 -4.25 -0.06
C TRP A 725 1.69 -3.37 0.73
N LEU A 726 0.42 -3.75 0.88
CA LEU A 726 -0.62 -2.87 1.43
C LEU A 726 -0.64 -2.93 2.96
N THR A 727 0.28 -2.24 3.57
CA THR A 727 0.46 -2.21 5.03
C THR A 727 0.99 -0.85 5.50
N GLY A 728 0.50 -0.38 6.63
CA GLY A 728 1.04 0.82 7.31
C GLY A 728 2.49 0.65 7.77
N THR A 729 3.04 -0.58 7.72
CA THR A 729 4.47 -0.83 7.95
C THR A 729 5.34 0.07 7.09
N ALA A 730 5.00 0.24 5.80
CA ALA A 730 5.80 1.05 4.89
C ALA A 730 5.92 2.52 5.35
N ALA A 731 4.80 3.16 5.68
CA ALA A 731 4.75 4.56 6.11
C ALA A 731 5.46 4.74 7.47
N TRP A 732 5.18 3.89 8.45
CA TRP A 732 5.78 3.97 9.77
C TRP A 732 7.28 3.64 9.77
N THR A 733 7.72 2.70 8.92
CA THR A 733 9.15 2.39 8.78
C THR A 733 9.88 3.55 8.12
N PHE A 734 9.28 4.19 7.08
CA PHE A 734 9.87 5.39 6.50
C PHE A 734 9.93 6.54 7.51
N THR A 735 8.88 6.72 8.32
CA THR A 735 8.87 7.70 9.40
C THR A 735 9.96 7.42 10.44
N SER A 736 10.07 6.17 10.91
CA SER A 736 11.10 5.78 11.89
C SER A 736 12.51 6.03 11.36
N ILE A 737 12.83 5.53 10.17
CA ILE A 737 14.18 5.66 9.64
C ILE A 737 14.53 7.10 9.27
N SER A 738 13.67 7.81 8.52
CA SER A 738 14.00 9.12 7.98
C SER A 738 13.91 10.24 9.04
N GLN A 739 12.90 10.20 9.92
CA GLN A 739 12.58 11.28 10.84
C GLN A 739 13.19 11.09 12.23
N TYR A 740 13.46 9.85 12.66
CA TYR A 740 13.93 9.56 14.01
C TYR A 740 15.34 8.99 14.05
N ILE A 741 15.65 7.92 13.29
CA ILE A 741 17.02 7.37 13.27
C ILE A 741 17.97 8.30 12.51
N LEU A 742 17.65 8.64 11.25
CA LEU A 742 18.41 9.63 10.46
C LEU A 742 18.11 11.06 10.90
N GLY A 743 16.99 11.26 11.59
CA GLY A 743 16.66 12.45 12.35
C GLY A 743 16.33 13.70 11.54
N VAL A 744 15.89 13.58 10.27
CA VAL A 744 15.54 14.73 9.44
C VAL A 744 14.03 14.81 9.30
N ARG A 745 13.39 15.69 10.06
CA ARG A 745 11.93 15.80 10.14
C ARG A 745 11.41 17.23 9.94
N ALA A 746 10.28 17.33 9.26
CA ALA A 746 9.56 18.58 9.15
C ALA A 746 9.02 19.04 10.51
N SER A 747 9.08 20.32 10.79
CA SER A 747 8.47 20.97 11.94
C SER A 747 7.75 22.24 11.51
N PHE A 748 6.90 22.80 12.38
CA PHE A 748 6.19 24.03 12.06
C PHE A 748 7.14 25.19 11.74
N GLY A 749 8.25 25.31 12.49
CA GLY A 749 9.23 26.39 12.32
C GLY A 749 10.26 26.16 11.23
N GLY A 750 10.41 24.95 10.69
CA GLY A 750 11.46 24.65 9.72
C GLY A 750 11.80 23.15 9.66
N LEU A 751 13.06 22.84 9.33
CA LEU A 751 13.54 21.45 9.26
C LEU A 751 14.37 21.13 10.50
N THR A 752 13.90 20.18 11.30
CA THR A 752 14.60 19.69 12.48
C THR A 752 15.57 18.57 12.09
N ILE A 753 16.80 18.65 12.57
CA ILE A 753 17.87 17.68 12.31
C ILE A 753 18.39 17.18 13.68
N ASP A 754 17.96 16.01 14.07
CA ASP A 754 18.19 15.40 15.38
C ASP A 754 18.42 13.88 15.23
N PRO A 755 19.56 13.50 14.61
CA PRO A 755 19.86 12.09 14.33
C PRO A 755 20.14 11.28 15.61
N CYS A 756 19.67 10.04 15.61
CA CYS A 756 19.95 9.02 16.63
C CYS A 756 20.62 7.83 15.93
N LEU A 757 21.85 8.03 15.43
CA LEU A 757 22.54 7.08 14.56
C LEU A 757 23.19 5.95 15.36
N PRO A 758 23.10 4.70 14.87
CA PRO A 758 23.84 3.59 15.46
C PRO A 758 25.36 3.79 15.32
N ASP A 759 26.12 3.12 16.15
CA ASP A 759 27.59 3.20 16.13
C ASP A 759 28.21 2.70 14.83
N SER A 760 27.48 1.91 14.04
CA SER A 760 27.91 1.37 12.74
C SER A 760 27.92 2.42 11.63
N ILE A 761 27.12 3.51 11.74
CA ILE A 761 27.06 4.57 10.74
C ILE A 761 27.92 5.73 11.21
N LYS A 762 29.06 5.99 10.57
CA LYS A 762 30.01 7.03 10.94
C LYS A 762 29.77 8.35 10.22
N GLU A 763 29.48 8.25 8.94
CA GLU A 763 29.23 9.41 8.09
C GLU A 763 28.08 9.13 7.13
N LEU A 764 27.27 10.13 6.88
CA LEU A 764 26.24 10.08 5.86
C LEU A 764 25.91 11.49 5.33
N THR A 765 25.39 11.52 4.11
CA THR A 765 24.80 12.73 3.53
C THR A 765 23.33 12.51 3.22
N ILE A 766 22.53 13.56 3.40
CA ILE A 766 21.11 13.56 3.07
C ILE A 766 20.79 14.77 2.21
N THR A 767 20.16 14.55 1.06
CA THR A 767 19.52 15.61 0.28
C THR A 767 18.03 15.59 0.54
N ARG A 768 17.48 16.70 1.03
CA ARG A 768 16.06 16.85 1.35
C ARG A 768 15.49 18.09 0.66
N LYS A 769 14.45 17.92 -0.15
CA LYS A 769 13.66 19.04 -0.69
C LYS A 769 12.52 19.34 0.28
N PHE A 770 12.47 20.55 0.80
CA PHE A 770 11.48 20.95 1.80
C PHE A 770 11.04 22.39 1.57
N ARG A 771 9.75 22.64 1.46
CA ARG A 771 9.13 23.95 1.25
C ARG A 771 9.81 24.81 0.18
N GLY A 772 10.14 24.20 -0.97
CA GLY A 772 10.72 24.87 -2.14
C GLY A 772 12.23 25.16 -2.05
N ALA A 773 12.92 24.63 -1.05
CA ALA A 773 14.37 24.69 -0.88
C ALA A 773 15.00 23.30 -0.85
N THR A 774 16.29 23.19 -1.17
CA THR A 774 17.09 21.97 -1.07
C THR A 774 18.01 22.09 0.14
N TYR A 775 18.01 21.09 0.98
CA TYR A 775 18.87 20.94 2.15
C TYR A 775 19.89 19.83 1.87
N ASN A 776 21.17 20.20 1.80
CA ASN A 776 22.31 19.28 1.70
C ASN A 776 22.89 19.12 3.11
N ILE A 777 22.62 17.98 3.73
CA ILE A 777 22.93 17.72 5.13
C ILE A 777 24.08 16.71 5.20
N THR A 778 25.17 17.07 5.87
CA THR A 778 26.29 16.18 6.16
C THR A 778 26.35 15.90 7.65
N ILE A 779 26.30 14.63 8.04
CA ILE A 779 26.31 14.18 9.43
C ILE A 779 27.57 13.37 9.68
N SER A 780 28.34 13.75 10.71
CA SER A 780 29.50 13.01 11.23
C SER A 780 29.20 12.51 12.65
N ASN A 781 29.12 11.17 12.80
CA ASN A 781 28.81 10.47 14.04
C ASN A 781 30.10 9.97 14.70
N THR A 782 30.84 10.86 15.30
CA THR A 782 32.15 10.56 15.92
C THR A 782 32.19 10.74 17.43
N LYS A 783 31.29 11.57 17.97
CA LYS A 783 31.21 11.86 19.41
C LYS A 783 30.10 11.12 20.12
N HIS A 784 29.11 10.66 19.33
CA HIS A 784 27.92 9.93 19.82
C HIS A 784 27.06 10.76 20.79
N GLU A 785 26.96 12.07 20.56
CA GLU A 785 26.21 13.03 21.37
C GLU A 785 24.92 13.46 20.65
N ARG A 786 23.95 14.01 21.37
CA ARG A 786 22.79 14.68 20.80
C ARG A 786 23.14 16.04 20.19
N VAL A 787 22.38 16.47 19.19
CA VAL A 787 22.59 17.72 18.50
C VAL A 787 22.34 18.92 19.44
N SER A 788 23.37 19.71 19.69
CA SER A 788 23.28 20.95 20.45
C SER A 788 23.39 22.22 19.59
N SER A 789 23.92 22.07 18.38
CA SER A 789 24.07 23.17 17.41
C SER A 789 24.28 22.62 16.00
N LEU A 790 23.93 23.43 14.99
CA LEU A 790 24.14 23.16 13.57
C LEU A 790 25.06 24.24 12.96
N ILE A 791 25.77 23.87 11.87
CA ILE A 791 26.44 24.84 11.00
C ILE A 791 25.60 24.94 9.71
N VAL A 792 24.96 26.08 9.50
CA VAL A 792 24.08 26.32 8.35
C VAL A 792 24.67 27.39 7.47
N ASN A 793 25.02 27.08 6.22
CA ASN A 793 25.68 27.99 5.27
C ASN A 793 26.91 28.69 5.89
N GLY A 794 27.70 27.93 6.68
CA GLY A 794 28.90 28.39 7.35
C GLY A 794 28.68 29.13 8.69
N ASN A 795 27.43 29.36 9.08
CA ASN A 795 27.10 30.03 10.37
C ASN A 795 26.61 29.01 11.39
N LYS A 796 27.15 29.13 12.61
CA LYS A 796 26.68 28.31 13.73
C LYS A 796 25.34 28.83 14.26
N ILE A 797 24.33 27.94 14.34
CA ILE A 797 23.05 28.21 14.99
C ILE A 797 22.88 27.29 16.22
N ALA A 798 22.23 27.80 17.25
CA ALA A 798 21.91 27.03 18.44
C ALA A 798 20.70 26.14 18.18
N GLY A 799 20.70 24.97 18.86
CA GLY A 799 19.63 23.98 18.71
C GLY A 799 19.77 23.13 17.46
N ASN A 800 18.70 22.44 17.10
CA ASN A 800 18.66 21.40 16.05
C ASN A 800 17.67 21.69 14.90
N THR A 801 17.10 22.89 14.84
CA THR A 801 16.13 23.26 13.80
C THR A 801 16.68 24.36 12.90
N VAL A 802 16.72 24.12 11.60
CA VAL A 802 17.00 25.12 10.57
C VAL A 802 15.71 25.89 10.32
N PRO A 803 15.63 27.19 10.67
CA PRO A 803 14.42 27.98 10.46
C PRO A 803 14.07 28.07 8.97
N PHE A 804 12.77 27.97 8.66
CA PHE A 804 12.30 28.19 7.30
C PHE A 804 12.55 29.63 6.85
N ASN A 805 13.08 29.78 5.62
CA ASN A 805 13.30 31.08 4.96
C ASN A 805 12.94 30.93 3.48
N ALA A 806 11.89 31.63 3.04
CA ALA A 806 11.38 31.58 1.67
C ALA A 806 12.37 32.10 0.61
N ASP A 807 13.29 32.98 1.00
CA ASP A 807 14.28 33.60 0.09
C ASP A 807 15.48 32.67 -0.15
N THR A 808 15.74 31.70 0.73
CA THR A 808 16.87 30.79 0.62
C THR A 808 16.46 29.53 -0.12
N LYS A 809 17.08 29.23 -1.24
CA LYS A 809 16.77 28.03 -2.07
C LYS A 809 17.68 26.84 -1.80
N GLU A 810 18.82 27.09 -1.13
CA GLU A 810 19.78 26.03 -0.81
C GLU A 810 20.37 26.22 0.59
N PHE A 811 20.33 25.17 1.38
CA PHE A 811 20.93 25.12 2.71
C PHE A 811 21.98 24.00 2.74
N ASN A 812 23.23 24.38 3.10
CA ASN A 812 24.29 23.43 3.39
C ASN A 812 24.41 23.30 4.91
N VAL A 813 24.08 22.11 5.44
CA VAL A 813 23.99 21.88 6.89
C VAL A 813 25.04 20.84 7.30
N ILE A 814 25.85 21.17 8.30
CA ILE A 814 26.84 20.26 8.88
C ILE A 814 26.45 19.97 10.33
N VAL A 815 26.42 18.71 10.66
CA VAL A 815 26.05 18.16 11.97
C VAL A 815 27.18 17.27 12.49
N ASN A 816 27.67 17.54 13.69
CA ASN A 816 28.66 16.68 14.35
C ASN A 816 28.08 16.16 15.66
N ILE A 817 27.89 14.85 15.75
CA ILE A 817 27.34 14.16 16.92
C ILE A 817 28.27 13.06 17.41
#